data_5ebb9dbff85d87de61d63b83b5ca0b50
#
_entry.id   5ebb9dbff85d87de61d63b83b5ca0b50
#
_cell.length_a   1.000
_cell.length_b   1.000
_cell.length_c   1.000
_cell.angle_alpha   90.00
_cell.angle_beta   90.00
_cell.angle_gamma   90.00
#
_symmetry.space_group_name_H-M   'P 1'
#
loop_
_entity.id
_entity.type
_entity.pdbx_description
1 polymer ?
#
loop_
_entity_poly.entity_id
_entity_poly.type
_entity_poly.pdbx_seq_one_letter_code
_entity_poly.pdbx_strand_id
1 'polypeptide(L)'
;MRLAVSALAVSSALIVPGVQAEDQQASFEKIEIIGSRIALRTATDSVAPVDIITAEQLESTGMTETAKALQFAAPSYSFPFSSVTDGSDAVRPASLRGLSPDHTLVLVNGKRRHGSALVHLSGTVGKGSSNVDLNAIPMTAIKRIEILRDGASAQYGSDAIAGVINVVLKDNEQGGSLSAQAGQTYAGDGEQWRLGANHGIALGDDGFINVSLEAHHKDSTNRAGLDPRQQYPALADGSPDPREATFNRKSHQVGDAEYDNLGLFINAAKAISDNGELYAFGGVSKRETKSGAFYRRALDKRNLTEIYPDGFLPQINPDIIDTSLVLGYEFSLGEWNIDTSAGHGENAFNYNIVNSLNASLGPDSPTEFDAGTLSTRETNVNIDASRYFNFANDSELLFATGVSWRQNGYQIEAGESASYINGGFDNRAAGSQGFSGFTPESEVDETRNNTGVYVELENQLTDDFYWAAALRYENYSDFGDNTSWKLAGRYDFTDNLALRGTINTGFRAPSVQQLYFSNISTLFNPDPVTGQLVPTESGTFNTLSPVTKGLGINELAPELSQSFSLGLVYRNDAGLAVTLDAYQISVDDRIILSSSVTPDDSPAVAEALAGTNAESARFFINAVDTRTRGVDLVISQDFDIGAWGDLQANLAYAYNKTEIQDIHFPQVLDGVGKELFDRIEQTRMTSATPNNTGNLGLTHRLGDFKTNIRLSYFGDYTVGYSSGDVNYSDQWVMDLSVQYAATDALSFTAGAQNLFDVYPEKRPDSNNFNGIFVYPLTNTPFGFNGGYFFLEAKYTY
;
A
#
# COMPACT_ATOMS: atom_id res chain seq x y z
N MET A 1 14.45 -25.93 6.07
CA MET A 1 15.83 -26.14 6.60
C MET A 1 15.95 -25.28 7.85
N ARG A 2 15.86 -25.88 9.04
CA ARG A 2 15.91 -25.15 10.32
C ARG A 2 17.32 -24.65 10.55
N LEU A 3 17.53 -23.33 10.51
CA LEU A 3 18.79 -22.69 10.92
C LEU A 3 18.74 -22.43 12.43
N ALA A 4 19.57 -23.17 13.14
CA ALA A 4 19.84 -22.94 14.55
C ALA A 4 20.72 -21.69 14.67
N VAL A 5 20.19 -20.63 15.28
CA VAL A 5 20.96 -19.44 15.64
C VAL A 5 21.72 -19.72 16.93
N SER A 6 23.03 -19.94 16.81
CA SER A 6 23.93 -20.00 17.96
C SER A 6 24.30 -18.57 18.39
N ALA A 7 23.90 -18.17 19.58
CA ALA A 7 24.27 -16.91 20.19
C ALA A 7 25.78 -16.85 20.46
N LEU A 8 26.49 -15.98 19.74
CA LEU A 8 27.89 -15.62 20.06
C LEU A 8 27.87 -14.39 20.95
N ALA A 9 28.19 -14.56 22.21
CA ALA A 9 28.46 -13.46 23.13
C ALA A 9 29.84 -12.87 22.83
N VAL A 10 29.87 -11.64 22.31
CA VAL A 10 31.09 -10.84 22.21
C VAL A 10 31.06 -9.77 23.30
N SER A 11 31.82 -10.02 24.37
CA SER A 11 32.10 -9.01 25.39
C SER A 11 33.32 -8.18 24.95
N SER A 12 33.13 -6.97 24.49
CA SER A 12 34.18 -5.99 24.36
C SER A 12 33.80 -4.73 25.12
N ALA A 13 34.54 -4.46 26.20
CA ALA A 13 34.40 -3.23 26.98
C ALA A 13 34.93 -2.04 26.17
N LEU A 14 34.05 -1.13 25.79
CA LEU A 14 34.39 0.17 25.22
C LEU A 14 34.30 1.24 26.32
N ILE A 15 35.41 1.84 26.63
CA ILE A 15 35.54 3.03 27.46
C ILE A 15 35.15 4.21 26.57
N VAL A 16 34.02 4.88 26.88
CA VAL A 16 33.57 6.10 26.20
C VAL A 16 34.01 7.30 27.05
N PRO A 17 34.73 8.30 26.49
CA PRO A 17 34.94 9.58 27.14
C PRO A 17 33.65 10.41 27.08
N GLY A 18 33.24 10.99 28.21
CA GLY A 18 32.05 11.82 28.32
C GLY A 18 32.15 13.07 27.45
N VAL A 19 31.14 13.26 26.60
CA VAL A 19 30.90 14.50 25.85
C VAL A 19 29.90 15.33 26.68
N GLN A 20 30.29 16.56 27.01
CA GLN A 20 29.41 17.56 27.63
C GLN A 20 28.36 18.00 26.62
N ALA A 21 27.09 17.99 27.04
CA ALA A 21 25.98 18.55 26.27
C ALA A 21 26.20 20.08 26.15
N GLU A 22 26.44 20.59 24.95
CA GLU A 22 26.28 22.01 24.64
C GLU A 22 24.78 22.28 24.38
N ASP A 23 24.24 23.33 25.03
CA ASP A 23 22.93 23.90 24.77
C ASP A 23 22.81 24.28 23.27
N GLN A 24 22.20 23.41 22.44
CA GLN A 24 21.82 23.77 21.09
C GLN A 24 20.56 24.66 21.17
N GLN A 25 20.77 25.97 21.01
CA GLN A 25 19.68 26.83 20.52
C GLN A 25 19.14 26.23 19.23
N ALA A 26 17.86 25.91 19.24
CA ALA A 26 17.17 25.37 18.06
C ALA A 26 17.31 26.36 16.90
N SER A 27 18.28 26.14 16.02
CA SER A 27 18.25 26.70 14.68
C SER A 27 17.14 25.97 13.96
N PHE A 28 16.11 26.69 13.54
CA PHE A 28 15.08 26.14 12.66
C PHE A 28 15.76 25.73 11.35
N GLU A 29 16.03 24.44 11.19
CA GLU A 29 16.47 23.89 9.90
C GLU A 29 15.39 24.22 8.87
N LYS A 30 15.79 24.84 7.77
CA LYS A 30 14.91 24.98 6.59
C LYS A 30 14.70 23.57 6.04
N ILE A 31 13.47 23.07 6.13
CA ILE A 31 13.11 21.75 5.66
C ILE A 31 12.60 21.89 4.21
N GLU A 32 13.25 21.22 3.26
CA GLU A 32 12.65 21.01 1.95
C GLU A 32 11.51 20.01 2.08
N ILE A 33 10.29 20.44 1.75
CA ILE A 33 9.08 19.66 1.85
C ILE A 33 8.51 19.48 0.45
N ILE A 34 7.96 18.28 0.14
CA ILE A 34 7.29 18.05 -1.14
C ILE A 34 6.16 19.08 -1.39
N GLY A 35 5.95 19.42 -2.67
CA GLY A 35 4.92 20.37 -3.10
C GLY A 35 5.40 21.82 -3.21
N SER A 36 6.63 22.14 -2.85
CA SER A 36 7.32 23.40 -3.10
C SER A 36 8.81 23.14 -3.28
N ARG A 37 9.48 23.94 -4.10
CA ARG A 37 10.94 23.91 -4.25
C ARG A 37 11.62 25.04 -3.45
N ILE A 38 10.83 25.91 -2.86
CA ILE A 38 11.32 26.90 -1.89
C ILE A 38 11.37 26.23 -0.52
N ALA A 39 12.52 26.29 0.16
CA ALA A 39 12.66 25.76 1.51
C ALA A 39 11.71 26.48 2.47
N LEU A 40 10.76 25.74 3.02
CA LEU A 40 9.73 26.24 3.93
C LEU A 40 10.18 26.08 5.39
N ARG A 41 9.63 26.90 6.28
CA ARG A 41 9.90 26.81 7.72
C ARG A 41 9.10 25.69 8.37
N THR A 42 7.85 25.49 7.93
CA THR A 42 6.93 24.47 8.47
C THR A 42 5.97 23.97 7.40
N ALA A 43 5.32 22.83 7.63
CA ALA A 43 4.26 22.30 6.77
C ALA A 43 3.05 23.28 6.64
N THR A 44 2.82 24.13 7.64
CA THR A 44 1.76 25.13 7.62
C THR A 44 2.08 26.33 6.70
N ASP A 45 3.33 26.49 6.28
CA ASP A 45 3.73 27.55 5.34
C ASP A 45 3.50 27.13 3.87
N SER A 46 3.22 25.85 3.62
CA SER A 46 2.97 25.33 2.26
C SER A 46 1.68 25.84 1.64
N VAL A 47 1.71 26.06 0.31
CA VAL A 47 0.52 26.41 -0.50
C VAL A 47 -0.46 25.27 -0.68
N ALA A 48 -0.01 24.03 -0.46
CA ALA A 48 -0.82 22.84 -0.50
C ALA A 48 -0.75 22.11 0.86
N PRO A 49 -1.75 21.30 1.25
CA PRO A 49 -1.74 20.59 2.51
C PRO A 49 -0.68 19.47 2.51
N VAL A 50 0.28 19.55 3.44
CA VAL A 50 1.32 18.54 3.66
C VAL A 50 1.30 18.09 5.10
N ASP A 51 1.27 16.77 5.32
CA ASP A 51 1.48 16.18 6.65
C ASP A 51 2.92 15.68 6.75
N ILE A 52 3.57 15.93 7.87
CA ILE A 52 4.90 15.41 8.19
C ILE A 52 4.76 14.45 9.36
N ILE A 53 5.11 13.20 9.14
CA ILE A 53 5.03 12.13 10.13
C ILE A 53 6.46 11.67 10.43
N THR A 54 6.92 11.94 11.64
CA THR A 54 8.29 11.62 12.05
C THR A 54 8.47 10.14 12.36
N ALA A 55 9.73 9.65 12.34
CA ALA A 55 10.07 8.30 12.79
C ALA A 55 9.55 8.03 14.21
N GLU A 56 9.67 9.01 15.12
CA GLU A 56 9.16 8.90 16.49
C GLU A 56 7.64 8.67 16.54
N GLN A 57 6.88 9.37 15.69
CA GLN A 57 5.43 9.19 15.60
C GLN A 57 5.07 7.82 15.04
N LEU A 58 5.78 7.32 14.02
CA LEU A 58 5.58 5.97 13.48
C LEU A 58 5.90 4.89 14.53
N GLU A 59 7.06 4.97 15.15
CA GLU A 59 7.50 4.04 16.20
C GLU A 59 6.54 4.03 17.40
N SER A 60 6.03 5.22 17.81
CA SER A 60 5.09 5.34 18.93
C SER A 60 3.79 4.56 18.75
N THR A 61 3.46 4.17 17.50
CA THR A 61 2.31 3.33 17.22
C THR A 61 2.47 1.91 17.74
N GLY A 62 3.71 1.45 17.96
CA GLY A 62 4.05 0.06 18.26
C GLY A 62 3.78 -0.90 17.09
N MET A 63 3.40 -0.37 15.93
CA MET A 63 3.16 -1.17 14.73
C MET A 63 4.46 -1.54 14.05
N THR A 64 4.49 -2.71 13.45
CA THR A 64 5.69 -3.27 12.82
C THR A 64 5.72 -3.12 11.30
N GLU A 65 4.59 -2.74 10.69
CA GLU A 65 4.44 -2.50 9.25
C GLU A 65 4.30 -0.99 8.99
N THR A 66 5.16 -0.43 8.12
CA THR A 66 5.18 1.01 7.79
C THR A 66 3.82 1.52 7.30
N ALA A 67 3.18 0.80 6.37
CA ALA A 67 1.88 1.20 5.82
C ALA A 67 0.77 1.18 6.88
N LYS A 68 0.80 0.21 7.81
CA LYS A 68 -0.16 0.15 8.93
C LYS A 68 0.06 1.30 9.91
N ALA A 69 1.32 1.60 10.27
CA ALA A 69 1.64 2.73 11.13
C ALA A 69 1.17 4.07 10.52
N LEU A 70 1.32 4.20 9.19
CA LEU A 70 0.89 5.40 8.46
C LEU A 70 -0.63 5.60 8.52
N GLN A 71 -1.46 4.54 8.41
CA GLN A 71 -2.92 4.64 8.55
C GLN A 71 -3.35 5.25 9.90
N PHE A 72 -2.64 4.92 10.96
CA PHE A 72 -2.96 5.44 12.30
C PHE A 72 -2.34 6.82 12.57
N ALA A 73 -1.41 7.28 11.74
CA ALA A 73 -0.83 8.61 11.81
C ALA A 73 -1.54 9.62 10.89
N ALA A 74 -2.08 9.18 9.74
CA ALA A 74 -2.71 10.02 8.70
C ALA A 74 -4.12 9.51 8.36
N PRO A 75 -5.21 10.11 8.88
CA PRO A 75 -6.58 9.65 8.65
C PRO A 75 -7.04 9.65 7.18
N SER A 76 -6.44 10.46 6.33
CA SER A 76 -6.71 10.45 4.89
C SER A 76 -6.13 9.23 4.15
N TYR A 77 -5.22 8.48 4.81
CA TYR A 77 -4.61 7.26 4.30
C TYR A 77 -5.31 6.02 4.85
N SER A 78 -5.71 5.11 3.98
CA SER A 78 -6.43 3.88 4.31
C SER A 78 -5.64 2.65 3.89
N PHE A 79 -5.46 1.71 4.81
CA PHE A 79 -4.75 0.43 4.61
C PHE A 79 -5.60 -0.72 5.15
N PRO A 80 -6.77 -1.00 4.52
CA PRO A 80 -7.72 -1.97 5.02
C PRO A 80 -7.13 -3.38 5.07
N PHE A 81 -7.66 -4.17 5.98
CA PHE A 81 -7.24 -5.55 6.17
C PHE A 81 -7.64 -6.42 4.96
N SER A 82 -6.79 -7.38 4.60
CA SER A 82 -7.04 -8.37 3.55
C SER A 82 -6.66 -9.77 4.03
N SER A 83 -7.52 -10.75 3.81
CA SER A 83 -7.31 -12.17 4.13
C SER A 83 -7.99 -13.03 3.08
N VAL A 84 -7.37 -14.17 2.73
CA VAL A 84 -7.86 -15.11 1.70
C VAL A 84 -7.98 -14.41 0.32
N THR A 85 -6.89 -13.86 -0.19
CA THR A 85 -6.91 -12.91 -1.33
C THR A 85 -5.84 -13.15 -2.40
N ASP A 86 -5.36 -14.36 -2.60
CA ASP A 86 -4.46 -14.75 -3.69
C ASP A 86 -3.23 -13.82 -3.86
N GLY A 87 -2.62 -13.38 -2.73
CA GLY A 87 -1.44 -12.51 -2.69
C GLY A 87 -1.69 -11.08 -2.21
N SER A 88 -2.94 -10.55 -2.26
CA SER A 88 -3.22 -9.22 -1.71
C SER A 88 -3.15 -9.14 -0.18
N ASP A 89 -2.97 -10.25 0.52
CA ASP A 89 -2.64 -10.34 1.93
C ASP A 89 -1.12 -10.21 2.18
N ALA A 90 -0.29 -10.55 1.20
CA ALA A 90 1.16 -10.34 1.22
C ALA A 90 1.58 -8.90 0.85
N VAL A 91 0.90 -8.30 -0.14
CA VAL A 91 1.07 -6.90 -0.56
C VAL A 91 -0.31 -6.24 -0.56
N ARG A 92 -0.67 -5.61 0.56
CA ARG A 92 -2.00 -5.00 0.71
C ARG A 92 -2.13 -3.67 -0.03
N PRO A 93 -3.25 -3.42 -0.72
CA PRO A 93 -3.49 -2.14 -1.36
C PRO A 93 -3.78 -1.05 -0.32
N ALA A 94 -3.15 0.10 -0.50
CA ALA A 94 -3.38 1.29 0.32
C ALA A 94 -3.94 2.41 -0.54
N SER A 95 -4.78 3.25 0.01
CA SER A 95 -5.38 4.38 -0.70
C SER A 95 -5.26 5.69 0.06
N LEU A 96 -5.22 6.79 -0.68
CA LEU A 96 -5.24 8.15 -0.14
C LEU A 96 -6.55 8.83 -0.55
N ARG A 97 -7.23 9.50 0.40
CA ARG A 97 -8.50 10.22 0.15
C ARG A 97 -9.60 9.37 -0.49
N GLY A 98 -9.61 8.04 -0.24
CA GLY A 98 -10.60 7.12 -0.79
C GLY A 98 -10.51 6.89 -2.30
N LEU A 99 -9.41 7.31 -2.95
CA LEU A 99 -9.13 7.03 -4.36
C LEU A 99 -8.44 5.67 -4.54
N SER A 100 -8.22 5.27 -5.81
CA SER A 100 -7.53 4.00 -6.09
C SER A 100 -6.08 4.01 -5.57
N PRO A 101 -5.54 2.87 -5.13
CA PRO A 101 -4.15 2.78 -4.65
C PRO A 101 -3.12 3.31 -5.64
N ASP A 102 -3.33 3.10 -6.93
CA ASP A 102 -2.48 3.55 -8.02
C ASP A 102 -2.68 5.03 -8.43
N HIS A 103 -3.55 5.78 -7.72
CA HIS A 103 -3.67 7.24 -7.82
C HIS A 103 -2.74 8.00 -6.86
N THR A 104 -1.90 7.30 -6.11
CA THR A 104 -0.97 7.89 -5.15
C THR A 104 0.46 7.63 -5.59
N LEU A 105 1.19 8.70 -5.87
CA LEU A 105 2.61 8.61 -6.20
C LEU A 105 3.43 8.40 -4.93
N VAL A 106 4.37 7.48 -4.95
CA VAL A 106 5.34 7.28 -3.87
C VAL A 106 6.74 7.68 -4.34
N LEU A 107 7.41 8.45 -3.50
CA LEU A 107 8.79 8.88 -3.67
C LEU A 107 9.65 8.37 -2.50
N VAL A 108 10.95 8.21 -2.75
CA VAL A 108 11.98 8.04 -1.72
C VAL A 108 13.02 9.12 -1.96
N ASN A 109 13.29 9.94 -0.93
CA ASN A 109 14.16 11.11 -1.05
C ASN A 109 13.85 11.96 -2.30
N GLY A 110 12.55 12.19 -2.59
CA GLY A 110 12.11 12.98 -3.73
C GLY A 110 12.17 12.28 -5.10
N LYS A 111 12.68 11.06 -5.20
CA LYS A 111 12.75 10.30 -6.46
C LYS A 111 11.69 9.20 -6.50
N ARG A 112 11.09 8.98 -7.69
CA ARG A 112 9.99 8.03 -7.90
C ARG A 112 10.40 6.61 -7.48
N ARG A 113 9.51 5.95 -6.73
CA ARG A 113 9.61 4.54 -6.35
C ARG A 113 8.84 3.66 -7.34
N HIS A 114 9.42 2.53 -7.73
CA HIS A 114 8.74 1.53 -8.57
C HIS A 114 7.56 0.86 -7.84
N GLY A 115 6.59 0.37 -8.62
CA GLY A 115 5.43 -0.36 -8.12
C GLY A 115 5.75 -1.83 -7.77
N SER A 116 4.79 -2.51 -7.14
CA SER A 116 4.85 -3.97 -6.95
C SER A 116 4.43 -4.70 -8.23
N ALA A 117 4.86 -5.96 -8.38
CA ALA A 117 4.48 -6.81 -9.51
C ALA A 117 3.04 -7.32 -9.42
N LEU A 118 2.47 -7.33 -8.22
CA LEU A 118 1.14 -7.87 -7.94
C LEU A 118 0.04 -6.99 -8.53
N VAL A 119 -0.92 -7.62 -9.21
CA VAL A 119 -2.21 -7.04 -9.56
C VAL A 119 -3.27 -7.55 -8.58
N HIS A 120 -4.04 -6.66 -7.98
CA HIS A 120 -5.09 -7.02 -7.04
C HIS A 120 -6.32 -7.56 -7.78
N LEU A 121 -6.46 -8.88 -7.88
CA LEU A 121 -7.53 -9.53 -8.62
C LEU A 121 -8.72 -9.95 -7.76
N SER A 122 -8.48 -10.17 -6.47
CA SER A 122 -9.50 -10.58 -5.50
C SER A 122 -10.35 -9.40 -5.03
N GLY A 123 -11.41 -9.67 -4.28
CA GLY A 123 -12.38 -8.68 -3.83
C GLY A 123 -11.87 -7.66 -2.80
N THR A 124 -10.64 -7.19 -2.90
CA THR A 124 -10.07 -6.16 -2.02
C THR A 124 -10.51 -4.76 -2.43
N VAL A 125 -10.39 -3.79 -1.53
CA VAL A 125 -10.37 -2.38 -1.89
C VAL A 125 -9.20 -2.15 -2.83
N GLY A 126 -9.41 -1.47 -3.95
CA GLY A 126 -8.39 -1.32 -5.00
C GLY A 126 -8.28 -2.51 -5.96
N LYS A 127 -9.32 -3.36 -6.08
CA LYS A 127 -9.37 -4.41 -7.11
C LYS A 127 -9.08 -3.84 -8.50
N GLY A 128 -8.17 -4.48 -9.22
CA GLY A 128 -7.71 -4.06 -10.55
C GLY A 128 -6.51 -3.11 -10.52
N SER A 129 -6.08 -2.61 -9.36
CA SER A 129 -4.91 -1.74 -9.23
C SER A 129 -3.61 -2.52 -9.00
N SER A 130 -2.48 -1.83 -9.19
CA SER A 130 -1.17 -2.23 -8.70
C SER A 130 -0.57 -1.05 -7.93
N ASN A 131 -0.10 -1.26 -6.71
CA ASN A 131 0.37 -0.19 -5.83
C ASN A 131 1.87 -0.33 -5.53
N VAL A 132 2.46 0.72 -4.96
CA VAL A 132 3.79 0.64 -4.37
C VAL A 132 3.72 -0.06 -3.02
N ASP A 133 4.62 -1.01 -2.76
CA ASP A 133 4.76 -1.67 -1.46
C ASP A 133 5.61 -0.83 -0.50
N LEU A 134 4.96 -0.06 0.37
CA LEU A 134 5.66 0.72 1.41
C LEU A 134 6.34 -0.16 2.45
N ASN A 135 5.88 -1.40 2.65
CA ASN A 135 6.48 -2.33 3.61
C ASN A 135 7.79 -2.96 3.09
N ALA A 136 8.15 -2.74 1.82
CA ALA A 136 9.48 -3.08 1.29
C ALA A 136 10.59 -2.16 1.83
N ILE A 137 10.22 -1.00 2.39
CA ILE A 137 11.15 -0.04 2.99
C ILE A 137 11.17 -0.27 4.51
N PRO A 138 12.29 -0.69 5.12
CA PRO A 138 12.39 -0.87 6.56
C PRO A 138 12.03 0.41 7.33
N MET A 139 11.21 0.30 8.36
CA MET A 139 10.86 1.45 9.21
C MET A 139 12.11 2.04 9.88
N THR A 140 13.11 1.21 10.15
CA THR A 140 14.41 1.64 10.71
C THR A 140 15.19 2.59 9.79
N ALA A 141 14.92 2.58 8.48
CA ALA A 141 15.55 3.47 7.50
C ALA A 141 14.87 4.84 7.41
N ILE A 142 13.65 4.99 7.93
CA ILE A 142 12.81 6.17 7.73
C ILE A 142 13.17 7.26 8.74
N LYS A 143 13.45 8.48 8.27
CA LYS A 143 13.58 9.72 9.06
C LYS A 143 12.22 10.37 9.28
N ARG A 144 11.41 10.47 8.20
CA ARG A 144 10.04 10.97 8.19
C ARG A 144 9.31 10.54 6.93
N ILE A 145 7.99 10.60 6.96
CA ILE A 145 7.14 10.47 5.79
C ILE A 145 6.41 11.80 5.60
N GLU A 146 6.40 12.30 4.38
CA GLU A 146 5.69 13.51 3.97
C GLU A 146 4.53 13.09 3.07
N ILE A 147 3.31 13.59 3.36
CA ILE A 147 2.12 13.31 2.56
C ILE A 147 1.59 14.64 2.01
N LEU A 148 1.78 14.87 0.72
CA LEU A 148 1.15 15.96 0.00
C LEU A 148 -0.27 15.54 -0.36
N ARG A 149 -1.26 16.15 0.26
CA ARG A 149 -2.69 15.90 0.03
C ARG A 149 -3.24 16.82 -1.04
N ASP A 150 -2.67 16.78 -2.25
CA ASP A 150 -3.11 17.57 -3.39
C ASP A 150 -2.64 16.92 -4.69
N GLY A 151 -3.37 17.12 -5.79
CA GLY A 151 -2.92 16.71 -7.10
C GLY A 151 -1.60 17.38 -7.48
N ALA A 152 -0.63 16.59 -7.95
CA ALA A 152 0.72 17.07 -8.20
C ALA A 152 1.34 16.50 -9.49
N SER A 153 0.53 16.06 -10.45
CA SER A 153 1.02 15.49 -11.72
C SER A 153 1.84 16.49 -12.53
N ALA A 154 1.58 17.79 -12.44
CA ALA A 154 2.36 18.83 -13.10
C ALA A 154 3.79 18.94 -12.52
N GLN A 155 3.99 18.58 -11.26
CA GLN A 155 5.30 18.63 -10.57
C GLN A 155 6.07 17.31 -10.68
N TYR A 156 5.38 16.18 -10.44
CA TYR A 156 6.01 14.85 -10.27
C TYR A 156 5.66 13.84 -11.37
N GLY A 157 4.78 14.19 -12.32
CA GLY A 157 4.33 13.31 -13.40
C GLY A 157 3.11 12.47 -13.04
N SER A 158 2.83 11.45 -13.86
CA SER A 158 1.65 10.58 -13.71
C SER A 158 1.51 9.98 -12.31
N ASP A 159 0.30 9.56 -11.96
CA ASP A 159 -0.08 8.84 -10.74
C ASP A 159 -0.31 9.72 -9.50
N ALA A 160 0.12 11.01 -9.53
CA ALA A 160 -0.08 11.96 -8.43
C ALA A 160 -1.46 12.63 -8.49
N ILE A 161 -2.54 11.83 -8.53
CA ILE A 161 -3.95 12.32 -8.57
C ILE A 161 -4.48 12.59 -7.16
N ALA A 162 -4.37 11.59 -6.27
CA ALA A 162 -4.81 11.70 -4.88
C ALA A 162 -3.83 12.52 -4.03
N GLY A 163 -2.55 12.42 -4.37
CA GLY A 163 -1.45 13.04 -3.68
C GLY A 163 -0.13 12.33 -3.88
N VAL A 164 0.87 12.72 -3.08
CA VAL A 164 2.22 12.17 -3.10
C VAL A 164 2.64 11.77 -1.69
N ILE A 165 3.24 10.59 -1.54
CA ILE A 165 3.88 10.14 -0.32
C ILE A 165 5.39 10.12 -0.56
N ASN A 166 6.16 10.91 0.19
CA ASN A 166 7.62 10.92 0.13
C ASN A 166 8.21 10.31 1.39
N VAL A 167 8.96 9.24 1.23
CA VAL A 167 9.71 8.60 2.31
C VAL A 167 11.11 9.22 2.34
N VAL A 168 11.40 9.99 3.37
CA VAL A 168 12.72 10.57 3.59
C VAL A 168 13.53 9.62 4.47
N LEU A 169 14.68 9.20 3.96
CA LEU A 169 15.58 8.27 4.64
C LEU A 169 16.46 8.97 5.69
N LYS A 170 16.91 8.22 6.69
CA LYS A 170 17.88 8.70 7.69
C LYS A 170 19.20 9.05 7.05
N ASP A 171 19.80 10.14 7.53
CA ASP A 171 21.00 10.77 7.01
C ASP A 171 22.03 11.12 8.11
N ASN A 172 21.86 10.58 9.30
CA ASN A 172 22.80 10.82 10.38
C ASN A 172 24.19 10.28 10.03
N GLU A 173 25.21 11.11 10.27
CA GLU A 173 26.62 10.83 10.00
C GLU A 173 27.29 9.99 11.09
N GLN A 174 26.74 9.99 12.31
CA GLN A 174 27.32 9.31 13.47
C GLN A 174 26.20 8.75 14.33
N GLY A 175 26.57 7.82 15.20
CA GLY A 175 25.64 7.17 16.09
C GLY A 175 24.70 6.22 15.37
N GLY A 176 23.69 5.79 16.10
CA GLY A 176 22.74 4.85 15.56
C GLY A 176 21.76 4.35 16.58
N SER A 177 20.99 3.34 16.22
CA SER A 177 20.05 2.68 17.12
C SER A 177 19.96 1.18 16.86
N LEU A 178 19.72 0.44 17.92
CA LEU A 178 19.34 -0.97 17.91
C LEU A 178 18.00 -1.09 18.59
N SER A 179 17.05 -1.78 17.99
CA SER A 179 15.74 -2.04 18.59
C SER A 179 15.36 -3.51 18.50
N ALA A 180 14.65 -3.98 19.51
CA ALA A 180 14.07 -5.31 19.55
C ALA A 180 12.66 -5.20 20.15
N GLN A 181 11.66 -5.62 19.39
CA GLN A 181 10.26 -5.64 19.79
C GLN A 181 9.72 -7.06 19.71
N ALA A 182 8.90 -7.45 20.67
CA ALA A 182 8.15 -8.70 20.64
C ALA A 182 6.74 -8.49 21.19
N GLY A 183 5.77 -9.25 20.70
CA GLY A 183 4.37 -9.16 21.14
C GLY A 183 3.51 -10.28 20.62
N GLN A 184 2.23 -10.27 21.03
CA GLN A 184 1.26 -11.30 20.73
C GLN A 184 -0.17 -10.74 20.82
N THR A 185 -1.12 -11.33 20.11
CA THR A 185 -2.54 -10.99 20.26
C THR A 185 -3.10 -11.47 21.60
N TYR A 186 -4.17 -10.84 22.07
CA TYR A 186 -4.87 -11.27 23.29
C TYR A 186 -5.46 -12.68 23.15
N ALA A 187 -5.72 -13.15 21.93
CA ALA A 187 -6.19 -14.49 21.65
C ALA A 187 -5.09 -15.57 21.81
N GLY A 188 -3.82 -15.20 21.99
CA GLY A 188 -2.69 -16.10 22.18
C GLY A 188 -2.16 -16.73 20.88
N ASP A 189 -2.38 -16.05 19.75
CA ASP A 189 -1.79 -16.35 18.43
C ASP A 189 -1.13 -15.09 17.84
N GLY A 190 -0.55 -15.19 16.65
CA GLY A 190 0.07 -14.05 15.99
C GLY A 190 1.25 -13.48 16.77
N GLU A 191 2.08 -14.37 17.36
CA GLU A 191 3.37 -13.97 17.94
C GLU A 191 4.19 -13.25 16.88
N GLN A 192 4.80 -12.14 17.24
CA GLN A 192 5.69 -11.42 16.32
C GLN A 192 6.88 -10.82 17.03
N TRP A 193 7.97 -10.70 16.29
CA TRP A 193 9.14 -9.97 16.73
C TRP A 193 9.71 -9.15 15.58
N ARG A 194 10.33 -8.02 15.92
CA ARG A 194 11.06 -7.15 15.00
C ARG A 194 12.40 -6.78 15.62
N LEU A 195 13.46 -6.93 14.83
CA LEU A 195 14.81 -6.48 15.15
C LEU A 195 15.20 -5.39 14.16
N GLY A 196 15.62 -4.24 14.65
CA GLY A 196 16.03 -3.10 13.84
C GLY A 196 17.42 -2.62 14.23
N ALA A 197 18.21 -2.23 13.23
CA ALA A 197 19.51 -1.58 13.41
C ALA A 197 19.67 -0.44 12.42
N ASN A 198 20.14 0.70 12.89
CA ASN A 198 20.53 1.82 12.06
C ASN A 198 21.88 2.35 12.54
N HIS A 199 22.78 2.71 11.60
CA HIS A 199 24.08 3.26 11.93
C HIS A 199 24.52 4.27 10.88
N GLY A 200 24.93 5.45 11.36
CA GLY A 200 25.54 6.50 10.58
C GLY A 200 27.06 6.41 10.61
N ILE A 201 27.69 6.58 9.47
CA ILE A 201 29.15 6.56 9.28
C ILE A 201 29.53 7.86 8.57
N ALA A 202 30.36 8.68 9.19
CA ALA A 202 30.89 9.89 8.55
C ALA A 202 31.80 9.49 7.38
N LEU A 203 31.61 10.11 6.23
CA LEU A 203 32.45 9.94 5.04
C LEU A 203 33.32 11.18 4.83
N GLY A 204 34.34 11.34 5.66
CA GLY A 204 35.14 12.55 5.77
C GLY A 204 34.35 13.67 6.46
N ASP A 205 34.70 14.94 6.17
CA ASP A 205 34.09 16.10 6.85
C ASP A 205 32.71 16.49 6.28
N ASP A 206 32.42 16.12 5.00
CA ASP A 206 31.25 16.60 4.25
C ASP A 206 30.48 15.45 3.61
N GLY A 207 30.29 14.36 4.31
CA GLY A 207 29.47 13.25 3.78
C GLY A 207 29.16 12.19 4.81
N PHE A 208 28.17 11.37 4.46
CA PHE A 208 27.70 10.29 5.32
C PHE A 208 27.37 9.02 4.51
N ILE A 209 27.38 7.91 5.22
CA ILE A 209 26.70 6.66 4.82
C ILE A 209 25.83 6.24 5.98
N ASN A 210 24.53 6.13 5.76
CA ASN A 210 23.58 5.61 6.73
C ASN A 210 23.12 4.23 6.29
N VAL A 211 23.22 3.24 7.17
CA VAL A 211 22.86 1.84 6.91
C VAL A 211 21.75 1.43 7.86
N SER A 212 20.68 0.87 7.34
CA SER A 212 19.55 0.35 8.10
C SER A 212 19.29 -1.11 7.77
N LEU A 213 19.12 -1.93 8.79
CA LEU A 213 18.78 -3.35 8.70
C LEU A 213 17.54 -3.61 9.54
N GLU A 214 16.61 -4.39 9.03
CA GLU A 214 15.42 -4.82 9.76
C GLU A 214 15.08 -6.26 9.46
N ALA A 215 14.83 -7.04 10.50
CA ALA A 215 14.27 -8.39 10.39
C ALA A 215 12.95 -8.43 11.17
N HIS A 216 11.91 -8.94 10.55
CA HIS A 216 10.57 -9.01 11.12
C HIS A 216 9.95 -10.38 10.84
N HIS A 217 9.41 -10.99 11.88
CA HIS A 217 8.64 -12.23 11.83
C HIS A 217 7.29 -12.03 12.49
N LYS A 218 6.26 -12.64 11.94
CA LYS A 218 4.91 -12.68 12.50
C LYS A 218 4.27 -14.03 12.19
N ASP A 219 3.82 -14.73 13.22
CA ASP A 219 2.98 -15.92 13.07
C ASP A 219 1.58 -15.56 12.54
N SER A 220 0.94 -16.50 11.87
CA SER A 220 -0.43 -16.33 11.40
C SER A 220 -1.43 -16.23 12.53
N THR A 221 -2.52 -15.51 12.27
CA THR A 221 -3.71 -15.51 13.15
C THR A 221 -4.85 -16.32 12.53
N ASN A 222 -5.79 -16.78 13.38
CA ASN A 222 -6.94 -17.50 12.85
C ASN A 222 -8.23 -17.16 13.59
N ARG A 223 -9.13 -16.45 12.92
CA ARG A 223 -10.48 -16.04 13.37
C ARG A 223 -11.59 -16.75 12.58
N ALA A 224 -11.26 -17.85 11.88
CA ALA A 224 -12.27 -18.69 11.23
C ALA A 224 -13.23 -19.28 12.24
N GLY A 225 -14.50 -19.38 11.85
CA GLY A 225 -15.49 -20.18 12.54
C GLY A 225 -15.32 -21.68 12.27
N LEU A 226 -16.13 -22.50 12.91
CA LEU A 226 -16.14 -23.95 12.70
C LEU A 226 -16.87 -24.29 11.39
N ASP A 227 -16.32 -25.22 10.60
CA ASP A 227 -16.97 -25.74 9.39
C ASP A 227 -18.02 -26.81 9.73
N PRO A 228 -19.32 -26.50 9.64
CA PRO A 228 -20.38 -27.45 9.97
C PRO A 228 -20.67 -28.45 8.85
N ARG A 229 -20.07 -28.27 7.66
CA ARG A 229 -20.36 -29.08 6.47
C ARG A 229 -19.86 -30.51 6.66
N GLN A 230 -20.51 -31.46 5.96
CA GLN A 230 -20.00 -32.84 5.85
C GLN A 230 -18.61 -32.85 5.25
N GLN A 231 -17.66 -33.55 5.89
CA GLN A 231 -16.25 -33.60 5.48
C GLN A 231 -15.93 -34.83 4.65
N TYR A 232 -16.55 -36.00 5.00
CA TYR A 232 -16.25 -37.29 4.39
C TYR A 232 -17.44 -37.80 3.57
N PRO A 233 -17.21 -38.65 2.55
CA PRO A 233 -18.29 -39.38 1.92
C PRO A 233 -19.05 -40.24 2.93
N ALA A 234 -20.36 -40.37 2.75
CA ALA A 234 -21.13 -41.33 3.54
C ALA A 234 -20.65 -42.75 3.28
N LEU A 235 -20.78 -43.64 4.29
CA LEU A 235 -20.51 -45.05 4.15
C LEU A 235 -21.50 -45.71 3.15
N ALA A 236 -21.14 -46.92 2.70
CA ALA A 236 -21.95 -47.65 1.70
C ALA A 236 -23.43 -47.91 2.13
N ASP A 237 -23.69 -47.91 3.42
CA ASP A 237 -25.04 -48.04 3.99
C ASP A 237 -25.78 -46.69 4.15
N GLY A 238 -25.15 -45.59 3.74
CA GLY A 238 -25.70 -44.24 3.85
C GLY A 238 -25.46 -43.56 5.21
N SER A 239 -24.82 -44.24 6.18
CA SER A 239 -24.51 -43.65 7.48
C SER A 239 -23.32 -42.68 7.37
N PRO A 240 -23.20 -41.66 8.27
CA PRO A 240 -22.06 -40.77 8.34
C PRO A 240 -20.78 -41.56 8.63
N ASP A 241 -19.66 -41.13 8.01
CA ASP A 241 -18.32 -41.65 8.34
C ASP A 241 -18.01 -41.35 9.82
N PRO A 242 -17.53 -42.31 10.63
CA PRO A 242 -17.18 -42.08 12.04
C PRO A 242 -16.19 -40.95 12.28
N ARG A 243 -15.30 -40.63 11.29
CA ARG A 243 -14.34 -39.52 11.37
C ARG A 243 -15.01 -38.15 11.47
N GLU A 244 -16.29 -38.01 11.03
CA GLU A 244 -17.07 -36.79 11.21
C GLU A 244 -17.13 -36.32 12.67
N ALA A 245 -17.17 -37.26 13.62
CA ALA A 245 -17.24 -36.96 15.04
C ALA A 245 -15.95 -36.44 15.66
N THR A 246 -14.80 -36.73 15.03
CA THR A 246 -13.47 -36.39 15.54
C THR A 246 -12.74 -35.38 14.68
N PHE A 247 -13.32 -34.96 13.56
CA PHE A 247 -12.74 -33.99 12.64
C PHE A 247 -12.56 -32.62 13.29
N ASN A 248 -11.38 -32.00 13.12
CA ASN A 248 -11.15 -30.63 13.55
C ASN A 248 -11.91 -29.65 12.65
N ARG A 249 -13.05 -29.17 13.13
CA ARG A 249 -13.94 -28.25 12.41
C ARG A 249 -13.33 -26.87 12.16
N LYS A 250 -12.22 -26.48 12.80
CA LYS A 250 -11.49 -25.25 12.51
C LYS A 250 -10.51 -25.49 11.36
N SER A 251 -11.02 -25.83 10.19
CA SER A 251 -10.27 -26.28 9.02
C SER A 251 -9.74 -25.15 8.13
N HIS A 252 -10.28 -23.95 8.27
CA HIS A 252 -9.86 -22.77 7.51
C HIS A 252 -8.90 -21.89 8.32
N GLN A 253 -8.10 -21.09 7.63
CA GLN A 253 -7.31 -20.02 8.20
C GLN A 253 -7.85 -18.68 7.68
N VAL A 254 -8.30 -17.83 8.60
CA VAL A 254 -8.84 -16.48 8.31
C VAL A 254 -8.23 -15.52 9.30
N GLY A 255 -7.36 -14.65 8.84
CA GLY A 255 -6.56 -13.74 9.68
C GLY A 255 -5.34 -13.23 8.94
N ASP A 256 -4.35 -12.76 9.69
CA ASP A 256 -3.03 -12.42 9.14
C ASP A 256 -2.32 -13.67 8.60
N ALA A 257 -1.63 -13.51 7.50
CA ALA A 257 -0.66 -14.49 7.00
C ALA A 257 0.55 -14.59 7.95
N GLU A 258 1.21 -15.75 7.96
CA GLU A 258 2.58 -15.85 8.46
C GLU A 258 3.49 -14.98 7.58
N TYR A 259 4.47 -14.30 8.19
CA TYR A 259 5.23 -13.26 7.53
C TYR A 259 6.67 -13.25 8.04
N ASP A 260 7.63 -13.39 7.12
CA ASP A 260 9.05 -13.19 7.36
C ASP A 260 9.56 -12.11 6.41
N ASN A 261 10.24 -11.10 6.94
CA ASN A 261 10.82 -10.03 6.13
C ASN A 261 12.23 -9.69 6.60
N LEU A 262 13.14 -9.52 5.66
CA LEU A 262 14.48 -9.01 5.88
C LEU A 262 14.73 -7.87 4.90
N GLY A 263 15.06 -6.68 5.42
CA GLY A 263 15.33 -5.49 4.63
C GLY A 263 16.66 -4.84 4.99
N LEU A 264 17.42 -4.45 3.97
CA LEU A 264 18.66 -3.67 4.08
C LEU A 264 18.52 -2.43 3.21
N PHE A 265 18.70 -1.24 3.79
CA PHE A 265 18.70 0.04 3.07
C PHE A 265 19.94 0.85 3.38
N ILE A 266 20.39 1.62 2.38
CA ILE A 266 21.53 2.52 2.48
C ILE A 266 21.08 3.88 1.96
N ASN A 267 21.53 4.95 2.63
CA ASN A 267 21.45 6.33 2.18
C ASN A 267 22.82 6.97 2.37
N ALA A 268 23.37 7.58 1.34
CA ALA A 268 24.70 8.14 1.38
C ALA A 268 24.78 9.41 0.54
N ALA A 269 25.54 10.39 1.03
CA ALA A 269 25.91 11.57 0.25
C ALA A 269 27.36 11.97 0.55
N LYS A 270 27.99 12.60 -0.43
CA LYS A 270 29.36 13.11 -0.31
C LYS A 270 29.57 14.33 -1.20
N ALA A 271 29.90 15.45 -0.58
CA ALA A 271 30.43 16.60 -1.31
C ALA A 271 31.78 16.21 -1.95
N ILE A 272 31.88 16.36 -3.28
CA ILE A 272 33.08 16.05 -4.06
C ILE A 272 33.79 17.33 -4.55
N SER A 273 33.13 18.48 -4.39
CA SER A 273 33.63 19.81 -4.64
C SER A 273 32.82 20.82 -3.81
N ASP A 274 33.30 22.05 -3.73
CA ASP A 274 32.60 23.17 -3.07
C ASP A 274 31.18 23.42 -3.62
N ASN A 275 30.91 22.95 -4.83
CA ASN A 275 29.66 23.22 -5.56
C ASN A 275 28.94 21.93 -6.00
N GLY A 276 29.33 20.75 -5.50
CA GLY A 276 28.69 19.53 -5.99
C GLY A 276 28.75 18.35 -5.03
N GLU A 277 27.62 17.65 -4.90
CA GLU A 277 27.44 16.50 -4.03
C GLU A 277 26.99 15.28 -4.84
N LEU A 278 27.64 14.15 -4.62
CA LEU A 278 27.17 12.84 -5.07
C LEU A 278 26.29 12.24 -3.99
N TYR A 279 25.16 11.67 -4.39
CA TYR A 279 24.30 10.93 -3.49
C TYR A 279 23.92 9.56 -4.06
N ALA A 280 23.64 8.63 -3.16
CA ALA A 280 23.18 7.29 -3.50
C ALA A 280 22.24 6.77 -2.42
N PHE A 281 21.12 6.18 -2.82
CA PHE A 281 20.24 5.50 -1.87
C PHE A 281 19.50 4.34 -2.52
N GLY A 282 19.10 3.39 -1.70
CA GLY A 282 18.37 2.23 -2.13
C GLY A 282 18.51 1.07 -1.17
N GLY A 283 18.05 -0.10 -1.58
CA GLY A 283 18.10 -1.27 -0.73
C GLY A 283 17.53 -2.51 -1.38
N VAL A 284 17.49 -3.56 -0.57
CA VAL A 284 16.92 -4.84 -0.91
C VAL A 284 16.04 -5.31 0.26
N SER A 285 14.85 -5.83 -0.06
CA SER A 285 14.05 -6.59 0.91
C SER A 285 13.64 -7.93 0.34
N LYS A 286 13.61 -8.94 1.20
CA LYS A 286 13.06 -10.26 0.92
C LYS A 286 11.96 -10.55 1.91
N ARG A 287 10.78 -10.88 1.40
CA ARG A 287 9.59 -11.23 2.18
C ARG A 287 9.08 -12.58 1.76
N GLU A 288 8.84 -13.45 2.73
CA GLU A 288 8.10 -14.69 2.58
C GLU A 288 6.79 -14.55 3.37
N THR A 289 5.66 -14.92 2.75
CA THR A 289 4.38 -14.95 3.46
C THR A 289 3.72 -16.30 3.24
N LYS A 290 2.79 -16.68 4.13
CA LYS A 290 2.09 -17.94 4.02
C LYS A 290 0.65 -17.75 4.46
N SER A 291 -0.28 -17.83 3.53
CA SER A 291 -1.70 -17.64 3.76
C SER A 291 -2.51 -18.86 3.37
N GLY A 292 -3.62 -19.10 4.08
CA GLY A 292 -4.56 -20.16 3.76
C GLY A 292 -5.50 -19.76 2.63
N ALA A 293 -5.71 -20.66 1.67
CA ALA A 293 -6.78 -20.54 0.71
C ALA A 293 -8.08 -21.21 1.25
N PHE A 294 -8.97 -21.69 0.39
CA PHE A 294 -10.16 -22.43 0.80
C PHE A 294 -9.83 -23.89 1.09
N TYR A 295 -10.34 -24.42 2.21
CA TYR A 295 -10.15 -25.82 2.59
C TYR A 295 -10.85 -26.77 1.61
N ARG A 296 -10.14 -27.80 1.19
CA ARG A 296 -10.63 -28.91 0.36
C ARG A 296 -11.00 -30.08 1.26
N ARG A 297 -12.31 -30.40 1.34
CA ARG A 297 -12.79 -31.51 2.17
C ARG A 297 -12.39 -32.87 1.58
N ALA A 298 -12.39 -33.93 2.38
CA ALA A 298 -12.12 -35.29 1.90
C ALA A 298 -13.07 -35.73 0.76
N LEU A 299 -14.33 -35.29 0.80
CA LEU A 299 -15.32 -35.57 -0.25
C LEU A 299 -15.27 -34.63 -1.47
N ASP A 300 -14.38 -33.59 -1.47
CA ASP A 300 -14.29 -32.63 -2.56
C ASP A 300 -13.66 -33.28 -3.81
N LYS A 301 -14.20 -33.03 -4.99
CA LYS A 301 -13.64 -33.54 -6.26
C LYS A 301 -12.24 -33.04 -6.57
N ARG A 302 -11.82 -31.95 -5.91
CA ARG A 302 -10.48 -31.36 -6.02
C ARG A 302 -9.51 -31.96 -5.02
N ASN A 303 -9.90 -32.98 -4.26
CA ASN A 303 -9.07 -33.74 -3.34
C ASN A 303 -8.89 -35.16 -3.84
N LEU A 304 -7.79 -35.78 -3.48
CA LEU A 304 -7.47 -37.20 -3.63
C LEU A 304 -7.22 -37.77 -2.25
N THR A 305 -8.08 -38.69 -1.79
CA THR A 305 -8.01 -39.27 -0.44
C THR A 305 -6.78 -40.15 -0.24
N GLU A 306 -6.15 -40.58 -1.32
CA GLU A 306 -4.85 -41.29 -1.34
C GLU A 306 -3.70 -40.40 -0.89
N ILE A 307 -3.80 -39.04 -1.13
CA ILE A 307 -2.80 -38.05 -0.73
C ILE A 307 -3.26 -37.37 0.56
N TYR A 308 -4.52 -36.89 0.59
CA TYR A 308 -5.10 -36.16 1.71
C TYR A 308 -6.38 -36.84 2.21
N PRO A 309 -6.27 -37.88 3.07
CA PRO A 309 -7.40 -38.70 3.50
C PRO A 309 -8.46 -37.92 4.28
N ASP A 310 -8.09 -36.82 4.92
CA ASP A 310 -8.98 -35.96 5.72
C ASP A 310 -9.28 -34.61 5.06
N GLY A 311 -8.79 -34.40 3.82
CA GLY A 311 -8.83 -33.10 3.17
C GLY A 311 -7.59 -32.26 3.51
N PHE A 312 -7.50 -31.03 2.95
CA PHE A 312 -6.34 -30.16 3.13
C PHE A 312 -6.70 -28.69 2.96
N LEU A 313 -5.89 -27.83 3.56
CA LEU A 313 -5.91 -26.37 3.35
C LEU A 313 -4.75 -26.00 2.43
N PRO A 314 -4.98 -25.71 1.15
CA PRO A 314 -3.93 -25.20 0.28
C PRO A 314 -3.40 -23.88 0.83
N GLN A 315 -2.09 -23.67 0.72
CA GLN A 315 -1.44 -22.44 1.18
C GLN A 315 -0.71 -21.77 0.02
N ILE A 316 -0.92 -20.45 -0.07
CA ILE A 316 -0.21 -19.57 -1.00
C ILE A 316 0.96 -18.99 -0.21
N ASN A 317 2.18 -19.29 -0.65
CA ASN A 317 3.44 -18.97 0.03
C ASN A 317 4.37 -18.19 -0.92
N PRO A 318 4.05 -16.92 -1.25
CA PRO A 318 4.88 -16.16 -2.16
C PRO A 318 6.22 -15.76 -1.53
N ASP A 319 7.26 -15.82 -2.38
CA ASP A 319 8.53 -15.15 -2.18
C ASP A 319 8.53 -13.83 -2.91
N ILE A 320 8.74 -12.72 -2.18
CA ILE A 320 8.76 -11.36 -2.75
C ILE A 320 10.16 -10.78 -2.56
N ILE A 321 10.80 -10.42 -3.66
CA ILE A 321 12.09 -9.72 -3.64
C ILE A 321 11.89 -8.33 -4.23
N ASP A 322 12.31 -7.32 -3.48
CA ASP A 322 12.25 -5.94 -3.90
C ASP A 322 13.65 -5.31 -3.82
N THR A 323 14.08 -4.70 -4.91
CA THR A 323 15.40 -4.07 -5.01
C THR A 323 15.28 -2.66 -5.59
N SER A 324 16.12 -1.74 -5.13
CA SER A 324 16.20 -0.41 -5.71
C SER A 324 17.57 0.22 -5.51
N LEU A 325 17.96 1.06 -6.45
CA LEU A 325 19.15 1.89 -6.36
C LEU A 325 18.91 3.19 -7.12
N VAL A 326 19.20 4.31 -6.50
CA VAL A 326 19.27 5.64 -7.12
C VAL A 326 20.66 6.20 -6.90
N LEU A 327 21.23 6.75 -7.96
CA LEU A 327 22.50 7.47 -7.96
C LEU A 327 22.24 8.86 -8.52
N GLY A 328 22.79 9.89 -7.92
CA GLY A 328 22.62 11.24 -8.43
C GLY A 328 23.79 12.15 -8.09
N TYR A 329 23.81 13.26 -8.80
CA TYR A 329 24.80 14.32 -8.64
C TYR A 329 24.09 15.67 -8.68
N GLU A 330 24.10 16.35 -7.56
CA GLU A 330 23.61 17.72 -7.44
C GLU A 330 24.79 18.70 -7.47
N PHE A 331 24.69 19.76 -8.26
CA PHE A 331 25.75 20.74 -8.38
C PHE A 331 25.23 22.11 -8.81
N SER A 332 25.98 23.15 -8.44
CA SER A 332 25.72 24.51 -8.90
C SER A 332 26.59 24.86 -10.10
N LEU A 333 25.93 25.38 -11.17
CA LEU A 333 26.60 25.92 -12.36
C LEU A 333 26.24 27.42 -12.54
N GLY A 334 27.08 28.28 -12.03
CA GLY A 334 26.77 29.71 -11.92
C GLY A 334 25.63 29.91 -10.89
N GLU A 335 24.50 30.43 -11.33
CA GLU A 335 23.33 30.64 -10.47
C GLU A 335 22.27 29.51 -10.62
N TRP A 336 22.58 28.46 -11.37
CA TRP A 336 21.73 27.30 -11.53
C TRP A 336 22.09 26.20 -10.56
N ASN A 337 21.12 25.66 -9.85
CA ASN A 337 21.22 24.38 -9.18
C ASN A 337 20.74 23.30 -10.13
N ILE A 338 21.56 22.28 -10.34
CA ILE A 338 21.29 21.17 -11.26
C ILE A 338 21.36 19.87 -10.49
N ASP A 339 20.31 19.05 -10.59
CA ASP A 339 20.28 17.69 -10.07
C ASP A 339 20.13 16.71 -11.22
N THR A 340 21.05 15.76 -11.33
CA THR A 340 21.00 14.68 -12.31
C THR A 340 20.96 13.35 -11.60
N SER A 341 20.01 12.50 -11.95
CA SER A 341 19.87 11.19 -11.28
C SER A 341 19.48 10.08 -12.25
N ALA A 342 19.92 8.88 -11.91
CA ALA A 342 19.48 7.63 -12.52
C ALA A 342 19.06 6.65 -11.42
N GLY A 343 17.90 6.03 -11.59
CA GLY A 343 17.36 5.07 -10.66
C GLY A 343 16.91 3.81 -11.37
N HIS A 344 17.06 2.68 -10.69
CA HIS A 344 16.51 1.39 -11.12
C HIS A 344 15.88 0.68 -9.94
N GLY A 345 14.70 0.09 -10.15
CA GLY A 345 14.03 -0.72 -9.16
C GLY A 345 13.30 -1.89 -9.78
N GLU A 346 13.22 -2.98 -9.05
CA GLU A 346 12.57 -4.23 -9.45
C GLU A 346 11.85 -4.84 -8.26
N ASN A 347 10.65 -5.35 -8.53
CA ASN A 347 9.87 -6.16 -7.59
C ASN A 347 9.48 -7.46 -8.28
N ALA A 348 9.87 -8.59 -7.69
CA ALA A 348 9.51 -9.93 -8.15
C ALA A 348 8.64 -10.62 -7.11
N PHE A 349 7.53 -11.20 -7.55
CA PHE A 349 6.54 -11.93 -6.75
C PHE A 349 6.42 -13.35 -7.31
N ASN A 350 7.09 -14.31 -6.69
CA ASN A 350 7.04 -15.72 -7.07
C ASN A 350 5.97 -16.44 -6.26
N TYR A 351 5.04 -17.12 -6.93
CA TYR A 351 3.97 -17.90 -6.33
C TYR A 351 4.43 -19.32 -6.01
N ASN A 352 4.74 -19.63 -4.77
CA ASN A 352 4.91 -20.99 -4.27
C ASN A 352 3.60 -21.45 -3.63
N ILE A 353 3.09 -22.60 -4.05
CA ILE A 353 1.88 -23.21 -3.50
C ILE A 353 2.28 -24.46 -2.75
N VAL A 354 1.94 -24.52 -1.46
CA VAL A 354 2.31 -25.64 -0.60
C VAL A 354 1.07 -26.27 0.03
N ASN A 355 1.21 -27.49 0.54
CA ASN A 355 0.09 -28.26 1.06
C ASN A 355 -1.08 -28.33 0.07
N SER A 356 -0.78 -28.63 -1.18
CA SER A 356 -1.71 -28.58 -2.32
C SER A 356 -1.67 -29.90 -3.12
N LEU A 357 -2.40 -29.97 -4.20
CA LEU A 357 -2.29 -30.99 -5.24
C LEU A 357 -2.94 -30.50 -6.55
N ASN A 358 -2.55 -31.10 -7.66
CA ASN A 358 -3.26 -31.04 -8.92
C ASN A 358 -4.07 -32.33 -9.10
N ALA A 359 -5.37 -32.27 -8.83
CA ALA A 359 -6.24 -33.45 -8.80
C ALA A 359 -6.27 -34.19 -10.16
N SER A 360 -6.04 -33.49 -11.26
CA SER A 360 -6.03 -34.08 -12.61
C SER A 360 -4.81 -34.97 -12.91
N LEU A 361 -3.76 -34.89 -12.09
CA LEU A 361 -2.58 -35.76 -12.17
C LEU A 361 -2.77 -37.08 -11.42
N GLY A 362 -3.82 -37.21 -10.62
CA GLY A 362 -4.07 -38.41 -9.84
C GLY A 362 -3.08 -38.57 -8.67
N PRO A 363 -2.87 -39.81 -8.20
CA PRO A 363 -2.01 -40.08 -7.05
C PRO A 363 -0.54 -39.67 -7.21
N ASP A 364 -0.09 -39.42 -8.43
CA ASP A 364 1.28 -38.97 -8.73
C ASP A 364 1.44 -37.42 -8.63
N SER A 365 0.39 -36.71 -8.20
CA SER A 365 0.44 -35.26 -8.04
C SER A 365 1.47 -34.84 -6.98
N PRO A 366 2.35 -33.86 -7.28
CA PRO A 366 3.10 -33.17 -6.25
C PRO A 366 2.17 -32.50 -5.22
N THR A 367 2.74 -32.13 -4.07
CA THR A 367 2.02 -31.38 -3.00
C THR A 367 2.56 -29.98 -2.79
N GLU A 368 3.61 -29.62 -3.51
CA GLU A 368 4.24 -28.30 -3.56
C GLU A 368 4.47 -27.95 -5.03
N PHE A 369 4.27 -26.67 -5.39
CA PHE A 369 4.34 -26.21 -6.77
C PHE A 369 4.98 -24.83 -6.86
N ASP A 370 5.86 -24.65 -7.83
CA ASP A 370 6.19 -23.33 -8.38
C ASP A 370 5.09 -22.93 -9.38
N ALA A 371 4.27 -21.96 -9.01
CA ALA A 371 3.15 -21.51 -9.84
C ALA A 371 3.50 -20.31 -10.74
N GLY A 372 4.78 -19.91 -10.79
CA GLY A 372 5.32 -18.89 -11.67
C GLY A 372 5.52 -17.54 -10.99
N THR A 373 6.13 -16.62 -11.73
CA THR A 373 6.62 -15.35 -11.19
C THR A 373 6.04 -14.17 -11.95
N LEU A 374 5.61 -13.15 -11.21
CA LEU A 374 5.35 -11.80 -11.73
C LEU A 374 6.54 -10.90 -11.39
N SER A 375 7.02 -10.12 -12.35
CA SER A 375 8.07 -9.14 -12.11
C SER A 375 7.71 -7.79 -12.73
N THR A 376 8.02 -6.71 -12.01
CA THR A 376 7.97 -5.34 -12.55
C THR A 376 9.31 -4.66 -12.33
N ARG A 377 9.73 -3.89 -13.32
CA ARG A 377 10.98 -3.13 -13.28
C ARG A 377 10.74 -1.70 -13.75
N GLU A 378 11.41 -0.76 -13.13
CA GLU A 378 11.36 0.64 -13.51
C GLU A 378 12.76 1.25 -13.51
N THR A 379 13.10 1.93 -14.61
CA THR A 379 14.33 2.71 -14.74
C THR A 379 13.96 4.16 -15.00
N ASN A 380 14.52 5.08 -14.21
CA ASN A 380 14.28 6.51 -14.31
C ASN A 380 15.61 7.24 -14.54
N VAL A 381 15.60 8.25 -15.41
CA VAL A 381 16.70 9.22 -15.57
C VAL A 381 16.08 10.60 -15.52
N ASN A 382 16.61 11.47 -14.65
CA ASN A 382 16.09 12.82 -14.46
C ASN A 382 17.24 13.83 -14.55
N ILE A 383 16.94 14.98 -15.13
CA ILE A 383 17.80 16.18 -15.13
C ILE A 383 16.89 17.33 -14.75
N ASP A 384 17.12 17.89 -13.57
CA ASP A 384 16.35 18.99 -12.99
C ASP A 384 17.29 20.20 -12.85
N ALA A 385 16.78 21.40 -13.14
CA ALA A 385 17.51 22.64 -13.02
C ALA A 385 16.62 23.72 -12.41
N SER A 386 17.14 24.48 -11.45
CA SER A 386 16.43 25.58 -10.84
C SER A 386 17.31 26.80 -10.64
N ARG A 387 16.69 27.99 -10.64
CA ARG A 387 17.37 29.26 -10.44
C ARG A 387 16.39 30.34 -9.95
N TYR A 388 16.89 31.24 -9.11
CA TYR A 388 16.18 32.44 -8.70
C TYR A 388 16.45 33.60 -9.69
N PHE A 389 15.40 34.34 -10.02
CA PHE A 389 15.45 35.55 -10.84
C PHE A 389 14.82 36.71 -10.07
N ASN A 390 15.42 37.90 -10.16
CA ASN A 390 14.76 39.10 -9.65
C ASN A 390 13.46 39.35 -10.42
N PHE A 391 12.37 39.57 -9.70
CA PHE A 391 11.04 39.75 -10.23
C PHE A 391 10.46 41.08 -9.75
N ALA A 392 9.18 41.35 -10.01
CA ALA A 392 8.50 42.58 -9.61
C ALA A 392 8.61 42.83 -8.10
N ASN A 393 8.73 44.11 -7.69
CA ASN A 393 8.77 44.55 -6.29
C ASN A 393 9.93 43.98 -5.47
N ASP A 394 11.12 43.77 -6.09
CA ASP A 394 12.29 43.17 -5.47
C ASP A 394 12.07 41.74 -4.92
N SER A 395 10.99 41.08 -5.34
CA SER A 395 10.78 39.66 -5.00
C SER A 395 11.63 38.75 -5.89
N GLU A 396 11.88 37.52 -5.38
CA GLU A 396 12.62 36.50 -6.12
C GLU A 396 11.64 35.47 -6.73
N LEU A 397 11.71 35.29 -8.06
CA LEU A 397 11.01 34.23 -8.79
C LEU A 397 11.91 33.01 -8.89
N LEU A 398 11.52 31.93 -8.27
CA LEU A 398 12.12 30.62 -8.55
C LEU A 398 11.58 30.10 -9.88
N PHE A 399 12.49 29.80 -10.79
CA PHE A 399 12.21 29.08 -12.02
C PHE A 399 12.84 27.69 -11.91
N ALA A 400 12.04 26.65 -12.11
CA ALA A 400 12.53 25.28 -12.19
C ALA A 400 12.04 24.62 -13.49
N THR A 401 12.89 23.75 -14.05
CA THR A 401 12.59 22.99 -15.27
C THR A 401 13.33 21.67 -15.23
N GLY A 402 12.85 20.69 -15.96
CA GLY A 402 13.56 19.41 -16.04
C GLY A 402 13.06 18.52 -17.17
N VAL A 403 13.85 17.48 -17.41
CA VAL A 403 13.58 16.40 -18.37
C VAL A 403 13.66 15.09 -17.63
N SER A 404 12.68 14.24 -17.84
CA SER A 404 12.68 12.89 -17.30
C SER A 404 12.50 11.85 -18.41
N TRP A 405 13.20 10.74 -18.29
CA TRP A 405 12.95 9.54 -19.08
C TRP A 405 12.67 8.38 -18.13
N ARG A 406 11.64 7.60 -18.42
CA ARG A 406 11.26 6.43 -17.64
C ARG A 406 10.97 5.25 -18.54
N GLN A 407 11.43 4.08 -18.14
CA GLN A 407 11.07 2.80 -18.72
C GLN A 407 10.41 1.93 -17.65
N ASN A 408 9.20 1.47 -17.91
CA ASN A 408 8.51 0.45 -17.10
C ASN A 408 8.52 -0.87 -17.85
N GLY A 409 8.79 -1.97 -17.14
CA GLY A 409 8.73 -3.33 -17.69
C GLY A 409 7.83 -4.21 -16.83
N TYR A 410 7.21 -5.18 -17.47
CA TYR A 410 6.41 -6.21 -16.80
C TYR A 410 6.68 -7.57 -17.43
N GLN A 411 6.87 -8.57 -16.56
CA GLN A 411 7.15 -9.93 -16.97
C GLN A 411 6.27 -10.91 -16.21
N ILE A 412 5.76 -11.89 -16.90
CA ILE A 412 5.11 -13.08 -16.33
C ILE A 412 5.92 -14.28 -16.80
N GLU A 413 6.40 -15.09 -15.87
CA GLU A 413 7.03 -16.37 -16.14
C GLU A 413 6.08 -17.49 -15.75
N ALA A 414 5.94 -18.51 -16.64
CA ALA A 414 5.11 -19.67 -16.39
C ALA A 414 5.61 -20.46 -15.18
N GLY A 415 4.67 -21.08 -14.47
CA GLY A 415 4.99 -22.04 -13.43
C GLY A 415 5.50 -23.36 -13.97
N GLU A 416 5.89 -24.27 -13.07
CA GLU A 416 6.20 -25.64 -13.46
C GLU A 416 4.95 -26.33 -14.05
N SER A 417 5.12 -27.20 -15.01
CA SER A 417 3.99 -27.82 -15.75
C SER A 417 2.96 -28.49 -14.83
N ALA A 418 3.38 -29.11 -13.74
CA ALA A 418 2.49 -29.75 -12.78
C ALA A 418 1.51 -28.76 -12.11
N SER A 419 1.87 -27.47 -12.06
CA SER A 419 1.05 -26.44 -11.41
C SER A 419 -0.17 -26.02 -12.25
N TYR A 420 -0.22 -26.29 -13.56
CA TYR A 420 -1.28 -25.82 -14.44
C TYR A 420 -1.85 -26.86 -15.42
N ILE A 421 -1.14 -27.95 -15.73
CA ILE A 421 -1.60 -28.90 -16.75
C ILE A 421 -2.85 -29.68 -16.32
N ASN A 422 -3.62 -30.13 -17.32
CA ASN A 422 -4.68 -31.12 -17.15
C ASN A 422 -4.14 -32.52 -17.47
N GLY A 423 -3.92 -33.33 -16.41
CA GLY A 423 -3.45 -34.70 -16.53
C GLY A 423 -4.53 -35.71 -16.94
N GLY A 424 -5.80 -35.29 -16.98
CA GLY A 424 -6.91 -36.12 -17.44
C GLY A 424 -7.38 -37.22 -16.45
N PHE A 425 -6.87 -37.26 -15.25
CA PHE A 425 -7.27 -38.26 -14.25
C PHE A 425 -8.70 -38.03 -13.77
N ASP A 426 -9.57 -38.98 -14.00
CA ASP A 426 -10.95 -39.07 -13.51
C ASP A 426 -11.79 -37.76 -13.70
N ASN A 427 -11.52 -37.03 -14.78
CA ASN A 427 -12.16 -35.76 -15.11
C ASN A 427 -12.15 -34.74 -13.93
N ARG A 428 -11.04 -34.70 -13.19
CA ARG A 428 -10.85 -33.81 -12.04
C ARG A 428 -10.29 -32.46 -12.46
N ALA A 429 -10.41 -31.48 -11.59
CA ALA A 429 -9.92 -30.12 -11.81
C ALA A 429 -8.41 -30.11 -12.10
N ALA A 430 -8.02 -29.36 -13.13
CA ALA A 430 -6.63 -29.11 -13.48
C ALA A 430 -6.00 -28.04 -12.55
N GLY A 431 -4.69 -28.03 -12.51
CA GLY A 431 -3.90 -27.04 -11.78
C GLY A 431 -3.81 -27.26 -10.28
N SER A 432 -2.80 -26.65 -9.67
CA SER A 432 -2.60 -26.66 -8.22
C SER A 432 -3.74 -25.98 -7.48
N GLN A 433 -4.17 -26.54 -6.35
CA GLN A 433 -5.24 -25.97 -5.54
C GLN A 433 -4.74 -24.82 -4.68
N GLY A 434 -5.52 -23.75 -4.56
CA GLY A 434 -5.16 -22.49 -3.94
C GLY A 434 -4.92 -21.44 -4.98
N PHE A 435 -3.94 -21.66 -5.85
CA PHE A 435 -3.68 -20.84 -7.03
C PHE A 435 -3.11 -21.75 -8.13
N SER A 436 -3.73 -21.75 -9.31
CA SER A 436 -3.22 -22.47 -10.47
C SER A 436 -2.06 -21.70 -11.09
N GLY A 437 -0.99 -22.40 -11.46
CA GLY A 437 0.19 -21.77 -12.05
C GLY A 437 -0.09 -21.03 -13.36
N PHE A 438 0.71 -20.00 -13.62
CA PHE A 438 0.71 -19.33 -14.93
C PHE A 438 1.11 -20.32 -16.02
N THR A 439 0.40 -20.27 -17.13
CA THR A 439 0.67 -21.13 -18.29
C THR A 439 1.67 -20.44 -19.25
N PRO A 440 2.34 -21.19 -20.14
CA PRO A 440 3.20 -20.58 -21.16
C PRO A 440 2.48 -19.56 -22.06
N GLU A 441 1.16 -19.69 -22.23
CA GLU A 441 0.34 -18.73 -22.98
C GLU A 441 0.15 -17.39 -22.24
N SER A 442 0.39 -17.37 -20.91
CA SER A 442 0.35 -16.16 -20.08
C SER A 442 1.70 -15.44 -20.02
N GLU A 443 2.78 -16.04 -20.54
CA GLU A 443 4.11 -15.42 -20.51
C GLU A 443 4.13 -14.12 -21.30
N VAL A 444 4.75 -13.12 -20.70
CA VAL A 444 4.96 -11.79 -21.27
C VAL A 444 6.27 -11.21 -20.76
N ASP A 445 6.96 -10.45 -21.58
CA ASP A 445 8.10 -9.58 -21.21
C ASP A 445 8.03 -8.32 -22.05
N GLU A 446 7.31 -7.31 -21.56
CA GLU A 446 7.01 -6.09 -22.29
C GLU A 446 7.49 -4.86 -21.56
N THR A 447 7.78 -3.80 -22.32
CA THR A 447 8.27 -2.54 -21.79
C THR A 447 7.54 -1.35 -22.42
N ARG A 448 7.40 -0.30 -21.62
CA ARG A 448 6.89 1.01 -22.03
C ARG A 448 7.90 2.10 -21.69
N ASN A 449 8.07 3.06 -22.60
CA ASN A 449 8.90 4.24 -22.37
C ASN A 449 8.02 5.47 -22.20
N ASN A 450 8.50 6.39 -21.37
CA ASN A 450 7.92 7.72 -21.18
C ASN A 450 9.04 8.77 -21.20
N THR A 451 8.77 9.92 -21.81
CA THR A 451 9.62 11.11 -21.74
C THR A 451 8.79 12.29 -21.31
N GLY A 452 9.22 13.00 -20.27
CA GLY A 452 8.53 14.15 -19.73
C GLY A 452 9.41 15.41 -19.71
N VAL A 453 8.79 16.57 -19.88
CA VAL A 453 9.42 17.88 -19.66
C VAL A 453 8.48 18.74 -18.81
N TYR A 454 9.04 19.53 -17.91
CA TYR A 454 8.24 20.42 -17.08
C TYR A 454 8.88 21.80 -16.88
N VAL A 455 8.02 22.76 -16.52
CA VAL A 455 8.39 24.11 -16.06
C VAL A 455 7.55 24.42 -14.82
N GLU A 456 8.22 24.97 -13.81
CA GLU A 456 7.61 25.40 -12.56
C GLU A 456 8.08 26.81 -12.19
N LEU A 457 7.18 27.62 -11.67
CA LEU A 457 7.40 28.99 -11.24
C LEU A 457 6.84 29.15 -9.83
N GLU A 458 7.62 29.67 -8.90
CA GLU A 458 7.21 29.98 -7.54
C GLU A 458 7.70 31.37 -7.15
N ASN A 459 6.85 32.15 -6.50
CA ASN A 459 7.22 33.50 -6.10
C ASN A 459 6.43 33.99 -4.88
N GLN A 460 7.14 34.57 -3.93
CA GLN A 460 6.60 35.40 -2.86
C GLN A 460 6.46 36.80 -3.39
N LEU A 461 5.31 37.13 -3.99
CA LEU A 461 5.09 38.42 -4.68
C LEU A 461 5.04 39.61 -3.72
N THR A 462 4.48 39.39 -2.52
CA THR A 462 4.44 40.36 -1.40
C THR A 462 4.68 39.56 -0.12
N ASP A 463 4.89 40.25 1.01
CA ASP A 463 5.03 39.56 2.31
C ASP A 463 3.83 38.67 2.64
N ASP A 464 2.65 39.01 2.12
CA ASP A 464 1.39 38.33 2.40
C ASP A 464 0.92 37.39 1.27
N PHE A 465 1.54 37.42 0.07
CA PHE A 465 1.02 36.67 -1.07
C PHE A 465 2.10 35.85 -1.78
N TYR A 466 1.89 34.55 -1.75
CA TYR A 466 2.69 33.56 -2.47
C TYR A 466 1.86 32.89 -3.56
N TRP A 467 2.48 32.58 -4.71
CA TRP A 467 1.87 31.82 -5.79
C TRP A 467 2.86 30.83 -6.42
N ALA A 468 2.31 29.75 -6.99
CA ALA A 468 3.04 28.76 -7.74
C ALA A 468 2.26 28.34 -9.00
N ALA A 469 2.98 28.07 -10.08
CA ALA A 469 2.43 27.55 -11.32
C ALA A 469 3.35 26.46 -11.90
N ALA A 470 2.77 25.35 -12.35
CA ALA A 470 3.51 24.27 -12.99
C ALA A 470 2.82 23.80 -14.26
N LEU A 471 3.61 23.40 -15.26
CA LEU A 471 3.16 22.81 -16.52
C LEU A 471 4.10 21.65 -16.86
N ARG A 472 3.53 20.49 -17.19
CA ARG A 472 4.27 19.29 -17.57
C ARG A 472 3.65 18.65 -18.81
N TYR A 473 4.49 18.28 -19.74
CA TYR A 473 4.14 17.48 -20.91
C TYR A 473 4.85 16.15 -20.83
N GLU A 474 4.14 15.06 -21.09
CA GLU A 474 4.66 13.69 -21.12
C GLU A 474 4.22 12.96 -22.40
N ASN A 475 5.13 12.18 -22.97
CA ASN A 475 4.86 11.33 -24.12
C ASN A 475 5.22 9.88 -23.83
N TYR A 476 4.26 9.00 -24.00
CA TYR A 476 4.34 7.56 -23.78
C TYR A 476 4.39 6.80 -25.10
N SER A 477 5.13 5.69 -25.13
CA SER A 477 5.33 4.87 -26.34
C SER A 477 4.07 4.11 -26.79
N ASP A 478 3.07 3.96 -25.92
CA ASP A 478 1.85 3.18 -26.14
C ASP A 478 0.62 4.05 -26.45
N PHE A 479 0.25 5.00 -25.62
CA PHE A 479 -1.01 5.77 -25.77
C PHE A 479 -0.80 7.25 -26.18
N GLY A 480 0.45 7.70 -26.39
CA GLY A 480 0.73 9.08 -26.84
C GLY A 480 1.00 10.07 -25.71
N ASP A 481 0.47 11.28 -25.79
CA ASP A 481 0.86 12.38 -24.96
C ASP A 481 -0.23 12.84 -23.97
N ASN A 482 0.24 13.45 -22.86
CA ASN A 482 -0.61 14.13 -21.91
C ASN A 482 0.05 15.42 -21.40
N THR A 483 -0.78 16.41 -21.06
CA THR A 483 -0.34 17.69 -20.48
C THR A 483 -1.07 17.95 -19.17
N SER A 484 -0.30 18.15 -18.11
CA SER A 484 -0.81 18.49 -16.78
C SER A 484 -0.37 19.89 -16.37
N TRP A 485 -1.24 20.62 -15.68
CA TRP A 485 -0.91 21.93 -15.14
C TRP A 485 -1.45 22.12 -13.73
N LYS A 486 -0.83 23.02 -12.98
CA LYS A 486 -1.21 23.40 -11.62
C LYS A 486 -1.06 24.89 -11.40
N LEU A 487 -2.03 25.48 -10.71
CA LEU A 487 -1.94 26.82 -10.14
C LEU A 487 -2.24 26.72 -8.64
N ALA A 488 -1.41 27.36 -7.83
CA ALA A 488 -1.56 27.40 -6.39
C ALA A 488 -1.34 28.82 -5.89
N GLY A 489 -2.00 29.17 -4.78
CA GLY A 489 -1.81 30.46 -4.14
C GLY A 489 -2.08 30.38 -2.65
N ARG A 490 -1.39 31.26 -1.91
CA ARG A 490 -1.57 31.47 -0.49
C ARG A 490 -1.60 32.94 -0.20
N TYR A 491 -2.54 33.36 0.65
CA TYR A 491 -2.65 34.71 1.15
C TYR A 491 -2.70 34.72 2.68
N ASP A 492 -1.74 35.38 3.29
CA ASP A 492 -1.64 35.54 4.73
C ASP A 492 -2.39 36.84 5.14
N PHE A 493 -3.57 36.69 5.74
CA PHE A 493 -4.36 37.83 6.23
C PHE A 493 -3.72 38.50 7.45
N THR A 494 -3.01 37.70 8.24
CA THR A 494 -2.23 38.09 9.41
C THR A 494 -1.11 37.05 9.59
N ASP A 495 -0.16 37.33 10.47
CA ASP A 495 0.90 36.37 10.83
C ASP A 495 0.35 35.02 11.32
N ASN A 496 -0.91 34.99 11.73
CA ASN A 496 -1.57 33.83 12.36
C ASN A 496 -2.61 33.17 11.46
N LEU A 497 -3.09 33.81 10.40
CA LEU A 497 -4.22 33.34 9.59
C LEU A 497 -3.94 33.46 8.10
N ALA A 498 -3.96 32.32 7.41
CA ALA A 498 -3.78 32.23 5.96
C ALA A 498 -4.91 31.46 5.26
N LEU A 499 -5.14 31.82 4.01
CA LEU A 499 -5.97 31.07 3.07
C LEU A 499 -5.06 30.53 1.96
N ARG A 500 -5.21 29.28 1.61
CA ARG A 500 -4.51 28.64 0.49
C ARG A 500 -5.49 27.97 -0.45
N GLY A 501 -5.12 27.83 -1.70
CA GLY A 501 -5.95 27.12 -2.67
C GLY A 501 -5.17 26.65 -3.87
N THR A 502 -5.62 25.56 -4.47
CA THR A 502 -5.01 24.96 -5.66
C THR A 502 -6.08 24.58 -6.67
N ILE A 503 -5.72 24.64 -7.93
CA ILE A 503 -6.44 24.02 -9.04
C ILE A 503 -5.44 23.34 -9.95
N ASN A 504 -5.70 22.10 -10.32
CA ASN A 504 -4.78 21.33 -11.14
C ASN A 504 -5.51 20.30 -12.01
N THR A 505 -4.82 19.88 -13.06
CA THR A 505 -5.12 18.67 -13.82
C THR A 505 -4.05 17.64 -13.58
N GLY A 506 -4.42 16.39 -13.61
CA GLY A 506 -3.52 15.27 -13.50
C GLY A 506 -3.96 14.12 -14.39
N PHE A 507 -3.16 13.10 -14.46
CA PHE A 507 -3.51 11.86 -15.14
C PHE A 507 -2.79 10.68 -14.54
N ARG A 508 -3.31 9.49 -14.85
CA ARG A 508 -2.64 8.22 -14.58
C ARG A 508 -2.56 7.42 -15.88
N ALA A 509 -1.36 7.00 -16.24
CA ALA A 509 -1.16 6.02 -17.28
C ALA A 509 -1.70 4.65 -16.83
N PRO A 510 -2.31 3.84 -17.71
CA PRO A 510 -2.56 2.43 -17.40
C PRO A 510 -1.27 1.79 -16.90
N SER A 511 -1.29 1.00 -15.84
CA SER A 511 -0.08 0.31 -15.42
C SER A 511 0.32 -0.76 -16.45
N VAL A 512 1.61 -1.06 -16.56
CA VAL A 512 2.08 -2.16 -17.46
C VAL A 512 1.47 -3.50 -17.04
N GLN A 513 1.15 -3.66 -15.75
CA GLN A 513 0.43 -4.81 -15.23
C GLN A 513 -0.99 -4.88 -15.80
N GLN A 514 -1.75 -3.77 -15.80
CA GLN A 514 -3.11 -3.73 -16.38
C GLN A 514 -3.12 -3.95 -17.88
N LEU A 515 -2.07 -3.51 -18.60
CA LEU A 515 -1.94 -3.71 -20.04
C LEU A 515 -1.70 -5.16 -20.43
N TYR A 516 -0.90 -5.89 -19.65
CA TYR A 516 -0.36 -7.18 -20.10
C TYR A 516 -0.74 -8.37 -19.23
N PHE A 517 -1.32 -8.18 -18.04
CA PHE A 517 -1.69 -9.29 -17.17
C PHE A 517 -2.79 -10.16 -17.82
N SER A 518 -2.52 -11.46 -17.92
CA SER A 518 -3.50 -12.48 -18.34
C SER A 518 -3.28 -13.76 -17.53
N ASN A 519 -4.36 -14.32 -17.00
CA ASN A 519 -4.32 -15.59 -16.28
C ASN A 519 -5.72 -16.24 -16.24
N ILE A 520 -5.77 -17.56 -16.15
CA ILE A 520 -6.98 -18.32 -15.85
C ILE A 520 -6.82 -18.88 -14.45
N SER A 521 -7.74 -18.54 -13.54
CA SER A 521 -7.72 -18.97 -12.16
C SER A 521 -9.10 -19.47 -11.70
N THR A 522 -9.13 -20.37 -10.72
CA THR A 522 -10.38 -20.85 -10.13
C THR A 522 -10.93 -19.82 -9.16
N LEU A 523 -12.03 -19.18 -9.50
CA LEU A 523 -12.78 -18.28 -8.62
C LEU A 523 -14.04 -18.95 -8.08
N PHE A 524 -14.50 -18.49 -6.91
CA PHE A 524 -15.77 -18.94 -6.33
C PHE A 524 -16.86 -17.94 -6.69
N ASN A 525 -17.65 -18.28 -7.70
CA ASN A 525 -18.79 -17.51 -8.15
C ASN A 525 -20.10 -18.09 -7.59
N PRO A 526 -21.13 -17.27 -7.32
CA PRO A 526 -22.44 -17.78 -6.96
C PRO A 526 -23.05 -18.59 -8.11
N ASP A 527 -23.44 -19.84 -7.85
CA ASP A 527 -24.25 -20.61 -8.77
C ASP A 527 -25.59 -19.90 -8.98
N PRO A 528 -26.00 -19.61 -10.23
CA PRO A 528 -27.21 -18.81 -10.51
C PRO A 528 -28.52 -19.46 -10.06
N VAL A 529 -28.53 -20.78 -9.83
CA VAL A 529 -29.74 -21.54 -9.42
C VAL A 529 -29.79 -21.71 -7.90
N THR A 530 -28.67 -22.04 -7.28
CA THR A 530 -28.62 -22.38 -5.85
C THR A 530 -28.15 -21.23 -4.97
N GLY A 531 -27.49 -20.20 -5.56
CA GLY A 531 -26.85 -19.11 -4.84
C GLY A 531 -25.61 -19.54 -4.03
N GLN A 532 -25.23 -20.82 -4.07
CA GLN A 532 -24.05 -21.32 -3.40
C GLN A 532 -22.78 -20.97 -4.21
N LEU A 533 -21.69 -20.69 -3.49
CA LEU A 533 -20.40 -20.46 -4.13
C LEU A 533 -19.89 -21.77 -4.74
N VAL A 534 -19.69 -21.76 -6.05
CA VAL A 534 -19.11 -22.87 -6.83
C VAL A 534 -17.81 -22.42 -7.48
N PRO A 535 -16.82 -23.30 -7.61
CA PRO A 535 -15.60 -22.99 -8.32
C PRO A 535 -15.86 -22.86 -9.82
N THR A 536 -15.34 -21.81 -10.42
CA THR A 536 -15.48 -21.49 -11.84
C THR A 536 -14.11 -21.11 -12.37
N GLU A 537 -13.68 -21.68 -13.50
CA GLU A 537 -12.46 -21.29 -14.17
C GLU A 537 -12.67 -19.91 -14.82
N SER A 538 -12.07 -18.88 -14.21
CA SER A 538 -12.24 -17.48 -14.61
C SER A 538 -10.99 -16.97 -15.29
N GLY A 539 -11.11 -16.57 -16.55
CA GLY A 539 -10.04 -15.89 -17.28
C GLY A 539 -10.01 -14.40 -16.94
N THR A 540 -8.85 -13.89 -16.55
CA THR A 540 -8.56 -12.46 -16.59
C THR A 540 -7.77 -12.21 -17.87
N PHE A 541 -8.31 -11.38 -18.76
CA PHE A 541 -7.74 -11.16 -20.08
C PHE A 541 -7.29 -9.71 -20.23
N ASN A 542 -6.09 -9.52 -20.74
CA ASN A 542 -5.60 -8.19 -21.12
C ASN A 542 -6.30 -7.69 -22.40
N THR A 543 -6.20 -6.40 -22.68
CA THR A 543 -6.87 -5.77 -23.85
C THR A 543 -6.29 -6.18 -25.21
N LEU A 544 -5.14 -6.83 -25.24
CA LEU A 544 -4.50 -7.32 -26.46
C LEU A 544 -4.96 -8.74 -26.82
N SER A 545 -5.65 -9.43 -25.91
CA SER A 545 -6.08 -10.82 -26.11
C SER A 545 -7.14 -10.94 -27.21
N PRO A 546 -7.22 -12.10 -27.90
CA PRO A 546 -8.32 -12.36 -28.85
C PRO A 546 -9.71 -12.27 -28.21
N VAL A 547 -9.83 -12.63 -26.92
CA VAL A 547 -11.10 -12.59 -26.17
C VAL A 547 -11.61 -11.14 -26.04
N THR A 548 -10.76 -10.23 -25.56
CA THR A 548 -11.15 -8.82 -25.40
C THR A 548 -11.37 -8.11 -26.72
N LYS A 549 -10.55 -8.42 -27.74
CA LYS A 549 -10.76 -7.90 -29.11
C LYS A 549 -12.07 -8.38 -29.71
N GLY A 550 -12.43 -9.65 -29.49
CA GLY A 550 -13.72 -10.20 -29.90
C GLY A 550 -14.92 -9.52 -29.23
N LEU A 551 -14.73 -9.06 -28.01
CA LEU A 551 -15.71 -8.30 -27.23
C LEU A 551 -15.69 -6.78 -27.54
N GLY A 552 -14.91 -6.31 -28.51
CA GLY A 552 -14.81 -4.91 -28.86
C GLY A 552 -14.24 -4.00 -27.76
N ILE A 553 -13.46 -4.60 -26.84
CA ILE A 553 -12.76 -3.84 -25.77
C ILE A 553 -11.57 -3.13 -26.43
N ASN A 554 -11.52 -1.80 -26.25
CA ASN A 554 -10.42 -0.98 -26.74
C ASN A 554 -9.17 -1.15 -25.87
N GLU A 555 -8.01 -0.78 -26.41
CA GLU A 555 -6.80 -0.61 -25.64
C GLU A 555 -7.02 0.43 -24.53
N LEU A 556 -6.35 0.26 -23.39
CA LEU A 556 -6.52 1.16 -22.26
C LEU A 556 -5.99 2.55 -22.56
N ALA A 557 -6.78 3.55 -22.20
CA ALA A 557 -6.42 4.96 -22.26
C ALA A 557 -6.03 5.48 -20.87
N PRO A 558 -5.33 6.63 -20.78
CA PRO A 558 -5.06 7.28 -19.49
C PRO A 558 -6.36 7.68 -18.77
N GLU A 559 -6.36 7.57 -17.46
CA GLU A 559 -7.35 8.22 -16.59
C GLU A 559 -7.01 9.71 -16.46
N LEU A 560 -7.99 10.59 -16.58
CA LEU A 560 -7.80 12.03 -16.53
C LEU A 560 -8.41 12.60 -15.25
N SER A 561 -7.72 13.54 -14.60
CA SER A 561 -8.24 14.15 -13.38
C SER A 561 -8.24 15.65 -13.40
N GLN A 562 -9.24 16.22 -12.69
CA GLN A 562 -9.32 17.64 -12.34
C GLN A 562 -9.51 17.76 -10.84
N SER A 563 -8.69 18.58 -10.19
CA SER A 563 -8.71 18.76 -8.75
C SER A 563 -8.80 20.24 -8.39
N PHE A 564 -9.54 20.50 -7.33
CA PHE A 564 -9.66 21.81 -6.69
C PHE A 564 -9.54 21.63 -5.18
N SER A 565 -8.75 22.50 -4.52
CA SER A 565 -8.68 22.53 -3.06
C SER A 565 -8.69 23.97 -2.53
N LEU A 566 -9.23 24.12 -1.32
CA LEU A 566 -9.26 25.38 -0.57
C LEU A 566 -9.00 25.08 0.90
N GLY A 567 -8.03 25.75 1.50
CA GLY A 567 -7.60 25.50 2.88
C GLY A 567 -7.46 26.78 3.71
N LEU A 568 -7.85 26.70 4.98
CA LEU A 568 -7.61 27.69 6.00
C LEU A 568 -6.53 27.20 6.95
N VAL A 569 -5.54 28.03 7.22
CA VAL A 569 -4.43 27.75 8.14
C VAL A 569 -4.44 28.79 9.24
N TYR A 570 -4.47 28.33 10.50
CA TYR A 570 -4.33 29.18 11.68
C TYR A 570 -3.21 28.65 12.56
N ARG A 571 -2.37 29.55 13.06
CA ARG A 571 -1.33 29.23 14.04
C ARG A 571 -1.18 30.39 15.01
N ASN A 572 -0.71 30.10 16.24
CA ASN A 572 -0.40 31.14 17.21
C ASN A 572 0.89 30.83 17.98
N ASP A 573 1.39 31.80 18.71
CA ASP A 573 2.63 31.68 19.49
C ASP A 573 2.49 30.75 20.71
N ALA A 574 1.27 30.35 21.08
CA ALA A 574 0.99 29.40 22.15
C ALA A 574 1.06 27.94 21.69
N GLY A 575 1.57 27.68 20.48
CA GLY A 575 1.75 26.31 19.94
C GLY A 575 0.51 25.68 19.31
N LEU A 576 -0.60 26.44 19.15
CA LEU A 576 -1.77 25.94 18.43
C LEU A 576 -1.56 26.10 16.92
N ALA A 577 -1.70 24.99 16.17
CA ALA A 577 -1.81 24.97 14.72
C ALA A 577 -3.09 24.25 14.29
N VAL A 578 -3.83 24.87 13.36
CA VAL A 578 -5.07 24.32 12.79
C VAL A 578 -5.02 24.44 11.29
N THR A 579 -5.28 23.37 10.57
CA THR A 579 -5.51 23.36 9.13
C THR A 579 -6.86 22.74 8.83
N LEU A 580 -7.62 23.39 7.95
CA LEU A 580 -8.91 22.90 7.46
C LEU A 580 -8.90 23.00 5.93
N ASP A 581 -8.87 21.87 5.24
CA ASP A 581 -8.76 21.80 3.80
C ASP A 581 -9.98 21.08 3.21
N ALA A 582 -10.69 21.74 2.30
CA ALA A 582 -11.77 21.15 1.53
C ALA A 582 -11.32 20.91 0.08
N TYR A 583 -11.74 19.79 -0.52
CA TYR A 583 -11.30 19.41 -1.85
C TYR A 583 -12.38 18.71 -2.68
N GLN A 584 -12.21 18.76 -3.99
CA GLN A 584 -12.95 17.96 -4.96
C GLN A 584 -11.97 17.43 -6.01
N ILE A 585 -12.04 16.12 -6.29
CA ILE A 585 -11.26 15.44 -7.31
C ILE A 585 -12.25 14.72 -8.22
N SER A 586 -12.26 15.05 -9.51
CA SER A 586 -12.98 14.32 -10.56
C SER A 586 -11.96 13.48 -11.30
N VAL A 587 -12.30 12.23 -11.59
CA VAL A 587 -11.47 11.32 -12.40
C VAL A 587 -12.37 10.72 -13.47
N ASP A 588 -12.06 11.01 -14.72
CA ASP A 588 -12.75 10.52 -15.89
C ASP A 588 -12.02 9.29 -16.46
N ASP A 589 -12.74 8.40 -17.11
CA ASP A 589 -12.22 7.19 -17.76
C ASP A 589 -11.45 6.25 -16.81
N ARG A 590 -11.88 6.08 -15.56
CA ARG A 590 -11.22 5.18 -14.61
C ARG A 590 -11.15 3.76 -15.13
N ILE A 591 -9.96 3.17 -14.99
CA ILE A 591 -9.70 1.78 -15.33
C ILE A 591 -10.22 0.89 -14.20
N ILE A 592 -11.09 -0.02 -14.55
CA ILE A 592 -11.63 -1.05 -13.64
C ILE A 592 -11.27 -2.44 -14.13
N LEU A 593 -11.19 -3.39 -13.23
CA LEU A 593 -11.29 -4.81 -13.56
C LEU A 593 -12.77 -5.19 -13.50
N SER A 594 -13.34 -5.59 -14.62
CA SER A 594 -14.76 -5.91 -14.75
C SER A 594 -15.21 -7.02 -13.79
N SER A 595 -16.51 -7.10 -13.53
CA SER A 595 -17.13 -8.31 -13.01
C SER A 595 -16.98 -9.44 -14.03
N SER A 596 -17.05 -10.71 -13.57
CA SER A 596 -16.98 -11.86 -14.47
C SER A 596 -18.25 -11.97 -15.29
N VAL A 597 -18.08 -12.20 -16.61
CA VAL A 597 -19.17 -12.56 -17.54
C VAL A 597 -19.00 -13.99 -18.01
N THR A 598 -20.11 -14.65 -18.32
CA THR A 598 -20.17 -16.04 -18.72
C THR A 598 -20.78 -16.17 -20.13
N PRO A 599 -20.63 -17.31 -20.82
CA PRO A 599 -21.28 -17.56 -22.09
C PRO A 599 -22.81 -17.36 -22.09
N ASP A 600 -23.47 -17.51 -20.93
CA ASP A 600 -24.92 -17.35 -20.79
C ASP A 600 -25.36 -15.87 -20.79
N ASP A 601 -24.43 -14.92 -20.52
CA ASP A 601 -24.75 -13.50 -20.45
C ASP A 601 -24.91 -12.87 -21.84
N SER A 602 -24.16 -13.38 -22.85
CA SER A 602 -24.23 -12.85 -24.24
C SER A 602 -23.67 -13.83 -25.26
N PRO A 603 -24.24 -13.92 -26.47
CA PRO A 603 -23.66 -14.66 -27.58
C PRO A 603 -22.24 -14.21 -27.96
N ALA A 604 -21.93 -12.91 -27.79
CA ALA A 604 -20.60 -12.39 -28.04
C ALA A 604 -19.58 -12.93 -27.00
N VAL A 605 -19.96 -13.05 -25.72
CA VAL A 605 -19.12 -13.68 -24.71
C VAL A 605 -18.92 -15.17 -25.01
N ALA A 606 -19.97 -15.88 -25.39
CA ALA A 606 -19.88 -17.29 -25.80
C ALA A 606 -18.91 -17.49 -26.96
N GLU A 607 -18.97 -16.64 -27.98
CA GLU A 607 -18.08 -16.68 -29.16
C GLU A 607 -16.63 -16.33 -28.76
N ALA A 608 -16.43 -15.28 -27.93
CA ALA A 608 -15.10 -14.84 -27.50
C ALA A 608 -14.37 -15.88 -26.64
N LEU A 609 -15.11 -16.62 -25.80
CA LEU A 609 -14.56 -17.68 -24.94
C LEU A 609 -14.45 -19.04 -25.68
N ALA A 610 -15.04 -19.17 -26.87
CA ALA A 610 -14.95 -20.41 -27.63
C ALA A 610 -13.49 -20.76 -27.95
N GLY A 611 -13.05 -21.94 -27.50
CA GLY A 611 -11.66 -22.40 -27.69
C GLY A 611 -10.68 -22.00 -26.55
N THR A 612 -11.15 -21.31 -25.53
CA THR A 612 -10.40 -21.13 -24.28
C THR A 612 -10.80 -22.20 -23.25
N ASN A 613 -10.00 -22.35 -22.19
CA ASN A 613 -10.35 -23.19 -21.04
C ASN A 613 -11.12 -22.41 -19.96
N ALA A 614 -11.44 -21.13 -20.19
CA ALA A 614 -12.15 -20.30 -19.23
C ALA A 614 -13.67 -20.47 -19.35
N GLU A 615 -14.35 -20.64 -18.22
CA GLU A 615 -15.82 -20.67 -18.10
C GLU A 615 -16.41 -19.27 -17.95
N SER A 616 -15.60 -18.30 -17.58
CA SER A 616 -15.96 -16.89 -17.49
C SER A 616 -14.80 -15.97 -17.84
N ALA A 617 -15.08 -14.71 -18.21
CA ALA A 617 -14.11 -13.70 -18.54
C ALA A 617 -14.29 -12.46 -17.67
N ARG A 618 -13.17 -11.84 -17.29
CA ARG A 618 -13.08 -10.46 -16.80
C ARG A 618 -11.89 -9.78 -17.46
N PHE A 619 -11.94 -8.48 -17.56
CA PHE A 619 -10.94 -7.70 -18.30
C PHE A 619 -10.83 -6.28 -17.76
N PHE A 620 -9.70 -5.64 -18.02
CA PHE A 620 -9.50 -4.23 -17.72
C PHE A 620 -10.17 -3.37 -18.78
N ILE A 621 -10.82 -2.29 -18.34
CA ILE A 621 -11.51 -1.36 -19.23
C ILE A 621 -11.62 0.03 -18.60
N ASN A 622 -11.48 1.09 -19.41
CA ASN A 622 -11.88 2.44 -19.03
C ASN A 622 -13.40 2.53 -19.11
N ALA A 623 -14.08 2.70 -17.97
CA ALA A 623 -15.54 2.56 -17.96
C ALA A 623 -16.27 3.44 -16.93
N VAL A 624 -15.58 4.13 -16.04
CA VAL A 624 -16.24 4.77 -14.90
C VAL A 624 -15.70 6.18 -14.66
N ASP A 625 -16.61 7.16 -14.59
CA ASP A 625 -16.30 8.51 -14.16
C ASP A 625 -16.69 8.68 -12.69
N THR A 626 -15.81 9.29 -11.90
CA THR A 626 -16.03 9.47 -10.48
C THR A 626 -15.78 10.90 -10.03
N ARG A 627 -16.40 11.24 -8.90
CA ARG A 627 -16.15 12.49 -8.18
C ARG A 627 -15.98 12.21 -6.71
N THR A 628 -14.84 12.58 -6.16
CA THR A 628 -14.54 12.49 -4.73
C THR A 628 -14.52 13.91 -4.14
N ARG A 629 -15.25 14.10 -3.04
CA ARG A 629 -15.26 15.34 -2.24
C ARG A 629 -14.87 15.03 -0.82
N GLY A 630 -14.12 15.91 -0.20
CA GLY A 630 -13.73 15.70 1.18
C GLY A 630 -13.31 16.97 1.91
N VAL A 631 -13.11 16.76 3.21
CA VAL A 631 -12.63 17.78 4.15
C VAL A 631 -11.63 17.11 5.08
N ASP A 632 -10.44 17.69 5.22
CA ASP A 632 -9.41 17.29 6.15
C ASP A 632 -9.23 18.37 7.22
N LEU A 633 -9.27 18.00 8.49
CA LEU A 633 -8.99 18.86 9.64
C LEU A 633 -7.81 18.31 10.43
N VAL A 634 -6.79 19.15 10.65
CA VAL A 634 -5.67 18.79 11.54
C VAL A 634 -5.50 19.90 12.56
N ILE A 635 -5.41 19.51 13.84
CA ILE A 635 -5.16 20.40 14.97
C ILE A 635 -4.01 19.84 15.77
N SER A 636 -3.00 20.64 16.06
CA SER A 636 -1.95 20.30 17.00
C SER A 636 -1.81 21.39 18.05
N GLN A 637 -1.55 20.98 19.30
CA GLN A 637 -1.35 21.89 20.42
C GLN A 637 -0.37 21.29 21.41
N ASP A 638 0.62 22.08 21.76
CA ASP A 638 1.54 21.77 22.85
C ASP A 638 1.13 22.52 24.12
N PHE A 639 1.15 21.82 25.25
CA PHE A 639 0.83 22.35 26.57
C PHE A 639 2.00 22.08 27.52
N ASP A 640 2.55 23.13 28.11
CA ASP A 640 3.38 23.03 29.29
C ASP A 640 2.43 23.00 30.51
N ILE A 641 2.35 21.84 31.20
CA ILE A 641 1.49 21.68 32.39
C ILE A 641 2.29 21.74 33.69
N GLY A 642 3.44 22.40 33.65
CA GLY A 642 4.29 22.73 34.77
C GLY A 642 4.87 21.48 35.46
N ALA A 643 4.61 21.29 36.74
CA ALA A 643 5.10 20.14 37.49
C ALA A 643 4.61 18.76 36.94
N TRP A 644 3.61 18.76 36.07
CA TRP A 644 3.07 17.55 35.43
C TRP A 644 3.70 17.27 34.05
N GLY A 645 4.73 18.06 33.62
CA GLY A 645 5.49 17.88 32.40
C GLY A 645 4.84 18.50 31.16
N ASP A 646 5.08 17.92 30.02
CA ASP A 646 4.58 18.40 28.72
C ASP A 646 3.52 17.47 28.15
N LEU A 647 2.47 18.04 27.61
CA LEU A 647 1.41 17.32 26.91
C LEU A 647 1.29 17.87 25.49
N GLN A 648 1.46 17.01 24.48
CA GLN A 648 1.15 17.28 23.09
C GLN A 648 -0.17 16.61 22.73
N ALA A 649 -1.09 17.36 22.14
CA ALA A 649 -2.36 16.87 21.61
C ALA A 649 -2.45 17.08 20.10
N ASN A 650 -2.70 16.02 19.37
CA ASN A 650 -2.88 16.04 17.92
C ASN A 650 -4.23 15.43 17.57
N LEU A 651 -5.09 16.19 16.91
CA LEU A 651 -6.36 15.71 16.36
C LEU A 651 -6.28 15.81 14.85
N ALA A 652 -6.52 14.70 14.15
CA ALA A 652 -6.68 14.67 12.72
C ALA A 652 -8.00 13.99 12.37
N TYR A 653 -8.75 14.57 11.44
CA TYR A 653 -10.04 14.04 10.97
C TYR A 653 -10.12 14.21 9.46
N ALA A 654 -10.55 13.17 8.77
CA ALA A 654 -10.78 13.16 7.33
C ALA A 654 -12.20 12.68 7.02
N TYR A 655 -12.89 13.46 6.19
CA TYR A 655 -14.13 13.05 5.54
C TYR A 655 -13.88 12.98 4.04
N ASN A 656 -14.23 11.88 3.40
CA ASN A 656 -14.24 11.76 1.95
C ASN A 656 -15.43 10.94 1.46
N LYS A 657 -15.96 11.31 0.31
CA LYS A 657 -17.06 10.61 -0.36
C LYS A 657 -16.82 10.55 -1.84
N THR A 658 -16.74 9.36 -2.38
CA THR A 658 -16.65 9.09 -3.82
C THR A 658 -18.03 8.74 -4.36
N GLU A 659 -18.41 9.40 -5.47
CA GLU A 659 -19.66 9.18 -6.19
C GLU A 659 -19.33 8.81 -7.65
N ILE A 660 -19.98 7.78 -8.18
CA ILE A 660 -19.94 7.44 -9.59
C ILE A 660 -20.81 8.46 -10.32
N GLN A 661 -20.24 9.09 -11.35
CA GLN A 661 -20.92 10.11 -12.16
C GLN A 661 -21.48 9.51 -13.44
N ASP A 662 -20.72 8.62 -14.10
CA ASP A 662 -21.15 7.90 -15.29
C ASP A 662 -20.51 6.53 -15.35
N ILE A 663 -21.15 5.60 -16.08
CA ILE A 663 -20.65 4.26 -16.39
C ILE A 663 -20.90 4.02 -17.88
N HIS A 664 -19.84 3.77 -18.63
CA HIS A 664 -19.91 3.62 -20.07
C HIS A 664 -19.16 2.36 -20.55
N PHE A 665 -19.80 1.59 -21.43
CA PHE A 665 -19.24 0.37 -22.02
C PHE A 665 -19.37 0.39 -23.55
N PRO A 666 -18.52 -0.38 -24.26
CA PRO A 666 -18.67 -0.57 -25.70
C PRO A 666 -20.07 -1.09 -26.06
N GLN A 667 -20.62 -0.59 -27.16
CA GLN A 667 -21.98 -0.92 -27.60
C GLN A 667 -22.23 -2.43 -27.82
N VAL A 668 -21.19 -3.19 -28.17
CA VAL A 668 -21.26 -4.66 -28.32
C VAL A 668 -21.64 -5.35 -26.98
N LEU A 669 -21.40 -4.67 -25.85
CA LEU A 669 -21.74 -5.12 -24.51
C LEU A 669 -23.06 -4.52 -23.99
N ASP A 670 -23.85 -3.86 -24.86
CA ASP A 670 -25.18 -3.36 -24.50
C ASP A 670 -26.06 -4.52 -24.00
N GLY A 671 -26.58 -4.37 -22.79
CA GLY A 671 -27.34 -5.42 -22.10
C GLY A 671 -26.52 -6.26 -21.11
N VAL A 672 -25.19 -6.35 -21.27
CA VAL A 672 -24.27 -6.94 -20.31
C VAL A 672 -23.65 -5.88 -19.39
N GLY A 673 -23.66 -4.61 -19.81
CA GLY A 673 -22.96 -3.52 -19.11
C GLY A 673 -23.29 -3.33 -17.63
N LYS A 674 -24.49 -3.66 -17.19
CA LYS A 674 -24.84 -3.62 -15.76
C LYS A 674 -24.12 -4.70 -14.94
N GLU A 675 -23.82 -5.82 -15.54
CA GLU A 675 -23.12 -6.94 -14.91
C GLU A 675 -21.61 -6.71 -14.88
N LEU A 676 -21.06 -5.94 -15.85
CA LEU A 676 -19.62 -5.66 -15.94
C LEU A 676 -19.08 -4.77 -14.82
N PHE A 677 -19.90 -3.91 -14.27
CA PHE A 677 -19.62 -3.13 -13.09
C PHE A 677 -20.82 -3.20 -12.17
N ASP A 678 -20.94 -4.36 -11.55
CA ASP A 678 -22.10 -4.72 -10.75
C ASP A 678 -22.16 -3.92 -9.42
N ARG A 679 -23.25 -4.09 -8.70
CA ARG A 679 -23.49 -3.43 -7.42
C ARG A 679 -22.35 -3.69 -6.41
N ILE A 680 -21.74 -4.87 -6.41
CA ILE A 680 -20.66 -5.23 -5.49
C ILE A 680 -19.42 -4.37 -5.81
N GLU A 681 -19.06 -4.25 -7.08
CA GLU A 681 -17.93 -3.43 -7.52
C GLU A 681 -18.18 -1.93 -7.30
N GLN A 682 -19.42 -1.45 -7.56
CA GLN A 682 -19.82 -0.07 -7.27
C GLN A 682 -19.73 0.24 -5.77
N THR A 683 -20.22 -0.66 -4.91
CA THR A 683 -20.12 -0.52 -3.46
C THR A 683 -18.66 -0.53 -2.99
N ARG A 684 -17.82 -1.40 -3.58
CA ARG A 684 -16.39 -1.46 -3.27
C ARG A 684 -15.68 -0.14 -3.57
N MET A 685 -16.04 0.53 -4.65
CA MET A 685 -15.45 1.80 -5.05
C MET A 685 -15.95 2.99 -4.21
N THR A 686 -17.19 2.98 -3.74
CA THR A 686 -17.86 4.17 -3.17
C THR A 686 -18.04 4.15 -1.66
N SER A 687 -18.15 2.97 -1.04
CA SER A 687 -18.59 2.86 0.36
C SER A 687 -17.95 1.71 1.15
N ALA A 688 -17.05 0.91 0.54
CA ALA A 688 -16.44 -0.23 1.22
C ALA A 688 -15.33 0.15 2.21
N THR A 689 -14.98 1.43 2.29
CA THR A 689 -14.14 2.02 3.33
C THR A 689 -14.90 3.13 4.03
N PRO A 690 -14.62 3.41 5.31
CA PRO A 690 -15.28 4.50 6.03
C PRO A 690 -15.10 5.86 5.34
N ASN A 691 -16.20 6.59 5.18
CA ASN A 691 -16.14 7.98 4.70
C ASN A 691 -15.56 8.94 5.75
N ASN A 692 -15.66 8.58 7.02
CA ASN A 692 -15.20 9.37 8.16
C ASN A 692 -14.14 8.60 8.92
N THR A 693 -12.96 9.20 9.08
CA THR A 693 -11.89 8.65 9.88
C THR A 693 -11.27 9.75 10.74
N GLY A 694 -10.77 9.39 11.91
CA GLY A 694 -10.17 10.38 12.80
C GLY A 694 -9.22 9.77 13.81
N ASN A 695 -8.23 10.54 14.23
CA ASN A 695 -7.27 10.15 15.26
C ASN A 695 -7.07 11.29 16.26
N LEU A 696 -7.18 10.97 17.55
CA LEU A 696 -6.74 11.84 18.64
C LEU A 696 -5.52 11.19 19.29
N GLY A 697 -4.36 11.80 19.12
CA GLY A 697 -3.11 11.40 19.75
C GLY A 697 -2.79 12.33 20.93
N LEU A 698 -2.46 11.75 22.07
CA LEU A 698 -1.96 12.45 23.25
C LEU A 698 -0.59 11.88 23.62
N THR A 699 0.44 12.72 23.60
CA THR A 699 1.79 12.37 24.05
C THR A 699 2.11 13.17 25.30
N HIS A 700 2.27 12.48 26.43
CA HIS A 700 2.63 13.09 27.71
C HIS A 700 4.05 12.71 28.09
N ARG A 701 4.86 13.70 28.43
CA ARG A 701 6.24 13.53 28.90
C ARG A 701 6.37 14.03 30.33
N LEU A 702 6.82 13.13 31.22
CA LEU A 702 7.05 13.46 32.63
C LEU A 702 8.31 12.74 33.15
N GLY A 703 9.38 13.48 33.38
CA GLY A 703 10.69 12.91 33.75
C GLY A 703 11.14 11.87 32.70
N ASP A 704 11.48 10.67 33.15
CA ASP A 704 11.95 9.58 32.30
C ASP A 704 10.81 8.83 31.60
N PHE A 705 9.55 9.23 31.78
CA PHE A 705 8.40 8.57 31.19
C PHE A 705 7.80 9.37 30.03
N LYS A 706 7.50 8.65 28.94
CA LYS A 706 6.70 9.15 27.83
C LYS A 706 5.50 8.21 27.64
N THR A 707 4.30 8.77 27.76
CA THR A 707 3.05 8.02 27.58
C THR A 707 2.36 8.48 26.30
N ASN A 708 2.02 7.55 25.42
CA ASN A 708 1.24 7.82 24.22
C ASN A 708 -0.13 7.14 24.34
N ILE A 709 -1.18 7.93 24.13
CA ILE A 709 -2.56 7.45 24.00
C ILE A 709 -3.02 7.84 22.60
N ARG A 710 -3.59 6.91 21.87
CA ARG A 710 -4.23 7.18 20.59
C ARG A 710 -5.64 6.63 20.60
N LEU A 711 -6.59 7.45 20.22
CA LEU A 711 -7.98 7.09 20.00
C LEU A 711 -8.29 7.26 18.51
N SER A 712 -8.54 6.16 17.83
CA SER A 712 -8.86 6.11 16.40
C SER A 712 -10.35 5.87 16.20
N TYR A 713 -10.96 6.68 15.35
CA TYR A 713 -12.36 6.58 14.91
C TYR A 713 -12.41 6.11 13.47
N PHE A 714 -13.18 5.07 13.23
CA PHE A 714 -13.52 4.57 11.90
C PHE A 714 -15.04 4.63 11.76
N GLY A 715 -15.54 5.45 10.84
CA GLY A 715 -16.97 5.59 10.58
C GLY A 715 -17.58 4.32 10.00
N ASP A 716 -18.89 4.34 9.82
CA ASP A 716 -19.62 3.25 9.16
C ASP A 716 -19.18 3.08 7.70
N TYR A 717 -19.28 1.83 7.21
CA TYR A 717 -18.97 1.48 5.84
C TYR A 717 -19.89 0.37 5.34
N THR A 718 -20.08 0.30 4.03
CA THR A 718 -21.00 -0.65 3.41
C THR A 718 -20.25 -1.61 2.49
N VAL A 719 -20.43 -2.91 2.69
CA VAL A 719 -19.86 -3.96 1.83
C VAL A 719 -20.97 -4.59 1.00
N GLY A 720 -20.79 -4.61 -0.32
CA GLY A 720 -21.67 -5.33 -1.25
C GLY A 720 -21.41 -6.83 -1.21
N TYR A 721 -22.44 -7.61 -1.02
CA TYR A 721 -22.46 -9.08 -1.15
C TYR A 721 -23.48 -9.52 -2.17
N SER A 722 -23.41 -10.77 -2.65
CA SER A 722 -24.39 -11.33 -3.58
C SER A 722 -25.82 -11.31 -3.00
N SER A 723 -25.97 -11.44 -1.68
CA SER A 723 -27.28 -11.38 -1.00
C SER A 723 -27.80 -9.96 -0.74
N GLY A 724 -27.02 -8.92 -0.98
CA GLY A 724 -27.35 -7.51 -0.71
C GLY A 724 -26.24 -6.76 -0.01
N ASP A 725 -26.44 -5.47 0.20
CA ASP A 725 -25.48 -4.62 0.91
C ASP A 725 -25.61 -4.79 2.42
N VAL A 726 -24.48 -4.79 3.11
CA VAL A 726 -24.40 -4.86 4.57
C VAL A 726 -23.65 -3.64 5.06
N ASN A 727 -24.30 -2.83 5.90
CA ASN A 727 -23.69 -1.70 6.58
C ASN A 727 -23.07 -2.17 7.90
N TYR A 728 -21.81 -1.84 8.12
CA TYR A 728 -21.05 -2.09 9.35
C TYR A 728 -20.93 -0.78 10.11
N SER A 729 -21.25 -0.82 11.41
CA SER A 729 -21.27 0.38 12.26
C SER A 729 -19.87 0.93 12.51
N ASP A 730 -19.85 2.21 12.89
CA ASP A 730 -18.64 2.91 13.32
C ASP A 730 -18.00 2.26 14.55
N GLN A 731 -16.67 2.40 14.66
CA GLN A 731 -15.89 1.81 15.74
C GLN A 731 -14.82 2.79 16.25
N TRP A 732 -14.57 2.69 17.56
CA TRP A 732 -13.49 3.38 18.24
C TRP A 732 -12.44 2.37 18.70
N VAL A 733 -11.19 2.61 18.38
CA VAL A 733 -10.05 1.77 18.78
C VAL A 733 -9.07 2.63 19.57
N MET A 734 -8.67 2.15 20.74
CA MET A 734 -7.71 2.84 21.60
C MET A 734 -6.40 2.07 21.69
N ASP A 735 -5.28 2.77 21.52
CA ASP A 735 -3.93 2.26 21.74
C ASP A 735 -3.30 3.02 22.91
N LEU A 736 -2.43 2.32 23.66
CA LEU A 736 -1.68 2.88 24.78
C LEU A 736 -0.25 2.35 24.75
N SER A 737 0.73 3.22 24.89
CA SER A 737 2.11 2.82 25.17
C SER A 737 2.76 3.70 26.23
N VAL A 738 3.65 3.10 27.01
CA VAL A 738 4.46 3.78 28.01
C VAL A 738 5.92 3.41 27.76
N GLN A 739 6.73 4.41 27.51
CA GLN A 739 8.17 4.31 27.37
C GLN A 739 8.84 4.82 28.65
N TYR A 740 9.85 4.09 29.12
CA TYR A 740 10.72 4.46 30.23
C TYR A 740 12.16 4.60 29.73
N ALA A 741 12.73 5.76 29.85
CA ALA A 741 14.15 6.03 29.58
C ALA A 741 14.96 5.56 30.78
N ALA A 742 15.52 4.34 30.73
CA ALA A 742 16.34 3.79 31.83
C ALA A 742 17.70 4.48 31.91
N THR A 743 18.20 4.97 30.80
CA THR A 743 19.37 5.85 30.66
C THR A 743 19.16 6.73 29.42
N ASP A 744 20.06 7.71 29.18
CA ASP A 744 20.03 8.53 27.96
C ASP A 744 20.12 7.70 26.68
N ALA A 745 20.72 6.51 26.76
CA ALA A 745 20.92 5.61 25.63
C ALA A 745 19.90 4.46 25.53
N LEU A 746 19.30 4.03 26.64
CA LEU A 746 18.47 2.82 26.69
C LEU A 746 17.06 3.13 27.15
N SER A 747 16.08 2.79 26.34
CA SER A 747 14.67 2.89 26.69
C SER A 747 13.94 1.55 26.54
N PHE A 748 12.88 1.38 27.31
CA PHE A 748 11.96 0.26 27.26
C PHE A 748 10.55 0.78 27.04
N THR A 749 9.82 0.18 26.10
CA THR A 749 8.41 0.51 25.84
C THR A 749 7.55 -0.72 26.10
N ALA A 750 6.45 -0.53 26.83
CA ALA A 750 5.38 -1.50 26.95
C ALA A 750 4.09 -0.88 26.39
N GLY A 751 3.36 -1.62 25.57
CA GLY A 751 2.16 -1.08 24.95
C GLY A 751 1.12 -2.12 24.58
N ALA A 752 -0.07 -1.62 24.28
CA ALA A 752 -1.18 -2.38 23.73
C ALA A 752 -1.84 -1.61 22.59
N GLN A 753 -2.01 -2.27 21.48
CA GLN A 753 -2.84 -1.83 20.37
C GLN A 753 -4.24 -2.44 20.56
N ASN A 754 -5.28 -1.66 20.20
CA ASN A 754 -6.66 -2.06 20.43
C ASN A 754 -6.87 -2.56 21.87
N LEU A 755 -6.54 -1.69 22.83
CA LEU A 755 -6.49 -1.98 24.27
C LEU A 755 -7.76 -2.64 24.83
N PHE A 756 -8.91 -2.34 24.22
CA PHE A 756 -10.23 -2.84 24.67
C PHE A 756 -10.72 -4.05 23.88
N ASP A 757 -9.85 -4.68 23.07
CA ASP A 757 -10.14 -5.90 22.31
C ASP A 757 -11.38 -5.76 21.39
N VAL A 758 -11.49 -4.61 20.70
CA VAL A 758 -12.59 -4.30 19.79
C VAL A 758 -12.49 -5.15 18.53
N TYR A 759 -13.60 -5.73 18.12
CA TYR A 759 -13.75 -6.45 16.84
C TYR A 759 -14.79 -5.73 15.96
N PRO A 760 -14.67 -5.82 14.63
CA PRO A 760 -15.73 -5.36 13.74
C PRO A 760 -17.01 -6.21 13.92
N GLU A 761 -18.13 -5.72 13.43
CA GLU A 761 -19.36 -6.50 13.40
C GLU A 761 -19.19 -7.76 12.54
N LYS A 762 -19.87 -8.84 12.96
CA LYS A 762 -19.82 -10.12 12.24
C LYS A 762 -20.62 -10.04 10.94
N ARG A 763 -20.20 -10.80 9.96
CA ARG A 763 -20.96 -11.02 8.72
C ARG A 763 -22.30 -11.70 9.05
N PRO A 764 -23.40 -11.30 8.42
CA PRO A 764 -24.68 -11.98 8.58
C PRO A 764 -24.62 -13.41 8.03
N ASP A 765 -25.49 -14.28 8.52
CA ASP A 765 -25.51 -15.71 8.16
C ASP A 765 -25.66 -15.95 6.64
N SER A 766 -26.32 -15.04 5.93
CA SER A 766 -26.45 -15.09 4.47
C SER A 766 -25.10 -14.96 3.73
N ASN A 767 -24.05 -14.46 4.39
CA ASN A 767 -22.76 -14.11 3.76
C ASN A 767 -21.54 -14.69 4.48
N ASN A 768 -21.71 -15.44 5.58
CA ASN A 768 -20.62 -15.93 6.40
C ASN A 768 -20.05 -17.29 6.00
N PHE A 769 -20.46 -17.82 4.83
CA PHE A 769 -20.03 -19.12 4.31
C PHE A 769 -20.16 -20.24 5.36
N ASN A 770 -21.39 -20.52 5.77
CA ASN A 770 -21.72 -21.51 6.81
C ASN A 770 -21.11 -21.22 8.19
N GLY A 771 -20.91 -19.95 8.54
CA GLY A 771 -20.32 -19.54 9.80
C GLY A 771 -18.79 -19.54 9.83
N ILE A 772 -18.13 -19.88 8.72
CA ILE A 772 -16.65 -19.95 8.62
C ILE A 772 -16.04 -18.55 8.54
N PHE A 773 -16.58 -17.68 7.70
CA PHE A 773 -16.11 -16.31 7.53
C PHE A 773 -16.84 -15.37 8.49
N VAL A 774 -16.34 -15.31 9.71
CA VAL A 774 -17.02 -14.58 10.79
C VAL A 774 -17.03 -13.07 10.54
N TYR A 775 -15.97 -12.50 10.00
CA TYR A 775 -15.78 -11.06 9.78
C TYR A 775 -15.63 -10.72 8.30
N PRO A 776 -15.79 -9.45 7.88
CA PRO A 776 -15.43 -9.02 6.53
C PRO A 776 -13.95 -9.28 6.24
N LEU A 777 -13.63 -9.97 5.12
CA LEU A 777 -12.28 -10.46 4.84
C LEU A 777 -11.33 -9.38 4.32
N THR A 778 -11.87 -8.36 3.64
CA THR A 778 -11.06 -7.46 2.79
C THR A 778 -11.31 -5.97 3.01
N ASN A 779 -12.20 -5.60 3.94
CA ASN A 779 -12.69 -4.22 4.05
C ASN A 779 -12.61 -3.65 5.47
N THR A 780 -12.19 -4.44 6.47
CA THR A 780 -12.10 -3.95 7.84
C THR A 780 -10.98 -2.94 8.00
N PRO A 781 -11.26 -1.70 8.45
CA PRO A 781 -10.25 -0.64 8.48
C PRO A 781 -9.14 -0.90 9.51
N PHE A 782 -9.44 -1.56 10.64
CA PHE A 782 -8.47 -1.87 11.70
C PHE A 782 -8.18 -3.37 11.85
N GLY A 783 -8.77 -4.23 10.98
CA GLY A 783 -8.64 -5.69 11.04
C GLY A 783 -9.60 -6.32 12.04
N PHE A 784 -9.43 -7.64 12.27
CA PHE A 784 -10.28 -8.42 13.18
C PHE A 784 -9.48 -9.38 14.07
N ASN A 785 -8.21 -9.03 14.39
CA ASN A 785 -7.36 -9.86 15.26
C ASN A 785 -7.60 -9.58 16.75
N GLY A 786 -8.31 -8.48 17.09
CA GLY A 786 -8.52 -8.04 18.46
C GLY A 786 -7.32 -7.26 19.02
N GLY A 787 -7.19 -7.27 20.34
CA GLY A 787 -6.10 -6.58 21.04
C GLY A 787 -4.74 -7.27 20.86
N TYR A 788 -3.68 -6.46 20.92
CA TYR A 788 -2.29 -6.90 20.79
C TYR A 788 -1.42 -6.16 21.80
N PHE A 789 -0.57 -6.87 22.54
CA PHE A 789 0.40 -6.28 23.45
C PHE A 789 1.83 -6.50 22.97
N PHE A 790 2.71 -5.56 23.29
CA PHE A 790 4.11 -5.62 22.91
C PHE A 790 5.04 -5.05 23.97
N LEU A 791 6.30 -5.49 23.91
CA LEU A 791 7.43 -4.94 24.61
C LEU A 791 8.53 -4.61 23.60
N GLU A 792 9.18 -3.46 23.80
CA GLU A 792 10.32 -3.04 22.99
C GLU A 792 11.47 -2.57 23.88
N ALA A 793 12.68 -2.88 23.47
CA ALA A 793 13.91 -2.28 23.99
C ALA A 793 14.61 -1.55 22.85
N LYS A 794 15.02 -0.30 23.09
CA LYS A 794 15.75 0.51 22.10
C LYS A 794 17.01 1.08 22.74
N TYR A 795 18.14 0.88 22.07
CA TYR A 795 19.42 1.45 22.44
C TYR A 795 19.87 2.44 21.36
N THR A 796 20.14 3.67 21.75
CA THR A 796 20.62 4.74 20.85
C THR A 796 22.00 5.18 21.34
N TYR A 797 22.98 5.34 20.42
CA TYR A 797 24.38 5.62 20.75
C TYR A 797 25.00 6.61 19.79
#